data_15d15b80b5698becd99de8b856a5fb0b
#
_entry.id   15d15b80b5698becd99de8b856a5fb0b
#
_cell.length_a   1.000
_cell.length_b   1.000
_cell.length_c   1.000
_cell.angle_alpha   90.00
_cell.angle_beta   90.00
_cell.angle_gamma   90.00
#
_symmetry.space_group_name_H-M   'P 1'
#
loop_
_entity.id
_entity.type
_entity.pdbx_description
1 polymer ?
#
loop_
_entity_poly.entity_id
_entity_poly.type
_entity_poly.pdbx_seq_one_letter_code
_entity_poly.pdbx_strand_id
1 'polypeptide(L)'
;MEDLFPYGTAARIIKTFEMPDGTVSAVLQGIKRFELGELTATDPYLRARVQFLEDIDADRERPEIKMIAESLKEKASAIIRSSSFAPKEASNAVKAIDDFTFLVNFIATTIEVENFFDKVDLLKYESLQVRAMKLLNVLDTQVELLKIKQEINSKVKTEIDQQQREYYLNNQLRTIQEELGMDEDEDFEKLRAEAAKKDWPEAVGEIFNKEMSKLEKYNPSSPDYSIQYNYIKFMLELPWNSISKDNLDLKHARKVLDADHYGLEKVKERIIEYLAVLKLRGDMKSPILCLYGPPGVGKTSLGKSIAKAIGRKYVRIALGGMHDEAEIRGHRKTYIGALPGRILNGISRAGTSNPVMVLDEIDKLSSDFKGDPSSALLEVLDPEQNVTFHDNYLDIDYDLSHVLFITTANDISTIQPALLDRMELINVTGYLAEEKMEIAKKFLVPKELEEHGIDKRSLKIDKTAMSDIIDKYTHESGVRGLEKQIAKIARVTARKIAMEEEYPSVIRKEHLKEYLGLPTSFHDKQKGNEGTGVVTGLAWTQSGGEILFVESSVSAGKGQLSMTGNLGNVMKESATIAYQYIKAHPEMAGITSEDFDKKDIHVHVPEGAVPKDGPSAGITIVSSMLSALRGKPVRSGVAMTGEMTLRGRVLPVGGIKEKILAAKRAGVSVIIISEENRKDIEDINEIYIRGLEFIYVRTIDDVVDYIFA
;
A
#
# COMPACT_ATOMS: atom_id res chain seq x y z
N MET A 1 2.88 25.81 -26.53
CA MET A 1 1.53 25.29 -26.28
C MET A 1 1.48 24.29 -25.14
N GLU A 2 2.58 23.58 -24.91
CA GLU A 2 2.65 22.55 -23.83
C GLU A 2 2.46 23.11 -22.42
N ASP A 3 2.75 24.40 -22.20
CA ASP A 3 2.62 25.07 -20.90
C ASP A 3 1.26 25.75 -20.65
N LEU A 4 0.29 25.60 -21.55
CA LEU A 4 -1.04 26.22 -21.43
C LEU A 4 -2.12 25.15 -21.35
N PHE A 5 -3.10 25.38 -20.49
CA PHE A 5 -4.27 24.51 -20.42
C PHE A 5 -5.15 24.63 -21.67
N PRO A 6 -5.72 23.53 -22.16
CA PRO A 6 -6.56 23.53 -23.36
C PRO A 6 -7.90 24.25 -23.16
N TYR A 7 -8.35 24.40 -21.93
CA TYR A 7 -9.60 25.08 -21.58
C TYR A 7 -9.34 26.23 -20.64
N GLY A 8 -10.09 27.33 -20.82
CA GLY A 8 -9.97 28.51 -19.99
C GLY A 8 -11.29 29.25 -19.83
N THR A 9 -11.24 30.38 -19.09
CA THR A 9 -12.39 31.27 -18.87
C THR A 9 -12.05 32.68 -19.30
N ALA A 10 -12.80 33.24 -20.21
CA ALA A 10 -12.73 34.65 -20.56
C ALA A 10 -13.27 35.48 -19.38
N ALA A 11 -12.49 36.44 -18.92
CA ALA A 11 -12.84 37.28 -17.78
C ALA A 11 -12.72 38.77 -18.11
N ARG A 12 -13.53 39.55 -17.43
CA ARG A 12 -13.47 41.04 -17.47
C ARG A 12 -12.74 41.53 -16.24
N ILE A 13 -11.78 42.43 -16.42
CA ILE A 13 -11.13 43.14 -15.32
C ILE A 13 -12.11 44.19 -14.80
N ILE A 14 -12.55 44.02 -13.55
CA ILE A 14 -13.48 44.96 -12.89
C ILE A 14 -12.71 46.11 -12.26
N LYS A 15 -11.60 45.79 -11.58
CA LYS A 15 -10.79 46.76 -10.86
C LYS A 15 -9.37 46.24 -10.68
N THR A 16 -8.40 47.15 -10.72
CA THR A 16 -6.99 46.86 -10.39
C THR A 16 -6.59 47.68 -9.16
N PHE A 17 -5.70 47.10 -8.35
CA PHE A 17 -5.12 47.71 -7.16
C PHE A 17 -3.59 47.59 -7.25
N GLU A 18 -2.86 48.66 -7.04
CA GLU A 18 -1.45 48.63 -6.84
C GLU A 18 -1.17 48.35 -5.35
N MET A 19 -0.40 47.31 -5.08
CA MET A 19 0.00 46.90 -3.73
C MET A 19 1.25 47.68 -3.31
N PRO A 20 1.51 47.83 -1.98
CA PRO A 20 2.67 48.57 -1.49
C PRO A 20 4.05 47.99 -1.93
N ASP A 21 4.08 46.72 -2.33
CA ASP A 21 5.26 46.00 -2.85
C ASP A 21 5.48 46.18 -4.36
N GLY A 22 4.66 47.01 -5.02
CA GLY A 22 4.74 47.28 -6.47
C GLY A 22 4.03 46.21 -7.33
N THR A 23 3.40 45.20 -6.73
CA THR A 23 2.59 44.23 -7.46
C THR A 23 1.19 44.80 -7.77
N VAL A 24 0.59 44.35 -8.88
CA VAL A 24 -0.74 44.75 -9.29
C VAL A 24 -1.71 43.58 -9.05
N SER A 25 -2.70 43.79 -8.19
CA SER A 25 -3.81 42.85 -7.99
C SER A 25 -5.01 43.29 -8.83
N ALA A 26 -5.70 42.33 -9.44
CA ALA A 26 -6.87 42.60 -10.26
C ALA A 26 -8.06 41.75 -9.78
N VAL A 27 -9.24 42.40 -9.72
CA VAL A 27 -10.52 41.72 -9.54
C VAL A 27 -11.05 41.33 -10.91
N LEU A 28 -11.24 40.05 -11.15
CA LEU A 28 -11.69 39.48 -12.41
C LEU A 28 -13.11 38.94 -12.26
N GLN A 29 -13.95 39.15 -13.27
CA GLN A 29 -15.28 38.52 -13.39
C GLN A 29 -15.24 37.56 -14.59
N GLY A 30 -15.42 36.24 -14.35
CA GLY A 30 -15.56 35.25 -15.41
C GLY A 30 -16.84 35.54 -16.25
N ILE A 31 -16.71 35.42 -17.56
CA ILE A 31 -17.82 35.68 -18.51
C ILE A 31 -18.25 34.40 -19.19
N LYS A 32 -17.33 33.70 -19.86
CA LYS A 32 -17.62 32.52 -20.66
C LYS A 32 -16.42 31.60 -20.74
N ARG A 33 -16.65 30.30 -20.76
CA ARG A 33 -15.60 29.28 -20.95
C ARG A 33 -15.20 29.19 -22.41
N PHE A 34 -13.97 28.80 -22.67
CA PHE A 34 -13.48 28.61 -24.03
C PHE A 34 -12.50 27.43 -24.11
N GLU A 35 -12.39 26.87 -25.30
CA GLU A 35 -11.33 25.99 -25.71
C GLU A 35 -10.24 26.78 -26.41
N LEU A 36 -8.99 26.55 -26.04
CA LEU A 36 -7.83 27.23 -26.58
C LEU A 36 -7.45 26.64 -27.93
N GLY A 37 -7.50 27.44 -28.98
CA GLY A 37 -7.02 27.11 -30.31
C GLY A 37 -5.56 27.55 -30.54
N GLU A 38 -5.22 27.92 -31.75
CA GLU A 38 -3.87 28.32 -32.14
C GLU A 38 -3.46 29.64 -31.51
N LEU A 39 -2.20 29.71 -31.02
CA LEU A 39 -1.58 30.95 -30.60
C LEU A 39 -1.32 31.86 -31.80
N THR A 40 -1.79 33.10 -31.77
CA THR A 40 -1.65 34.06 -32.85
C THR A 40 -0.53 35.06 -32.63
N ALA A 41 -0.12 35.30 -31.38
CA ALA A 41 1.00 36.17 -31.02
C ALA A 41 1.51 35.79 -29.62
N THR A 42 2.80 36.00 -29.38
CA THR A 42 3.47 35.76 -28.08
C THR A 42 4.03 37.05 -27.45
N ASP A 43 4.19 38.10 -28.22
CA ASP A 43 4.72 39.39 -27.80
C ASP A 43 3.73 40.52 -28.15
N PRO A 44 3.43 41.50 -27.30
CA PRO A 44 3.93 41.69 -25.92
C PRO A 44 3.18 40.82 -24.86
N TYR A 45 2.17 40.08 -25.25
CA TYR A 45 1.45 39.12 -24.45
C TYR A 45 0.85 38.03 -25.33
N LEU A 46 0.54 36.89 -24.73
CA LEU A 46 -0.02 35.75 -25.45
C LEU A 46 -1.39 36.08 -26.03
N ARG A 47 -1.56 35.84 -27.33
CA ARG A 47 -2.85 35.89 -28.03
C ARG A 47 -3.15 34.59 -28.70
N ALA A 48 -4.41 34.16 -28.62
CA ALA A 48 -4.85 32.90 -29.21
C ALA A 48 -6.24 33.06 -29.85
N ARG A 49 -6.51 32.21 -30.82
CA ARG A 49 -7.90 31.97 -31.23
C ARG A 49 -8.56 31.09 -30.16
N VAL A 50 -9.79 31.39 -29.80
CA VAL A 50 -10.56 30.65 -28.84
C VAL A 50 -11.91 30.29 -29.41
N GLN A 51 -12.40 29.10 -29.08
CA GLN A 51 -13.76 28.65 -29.33
C GLN A 51 -14.55 28.72 -28.05
N PHE A 52 -15.57 29.57 -27.99
CA PHE A 52 -16.44 29.68 -26.82
C PHE A 52 -17.30 28.43 -26.69
N LEU A 53 -17.33 27.87 -25.48
CA LEU A 53 -18.20 26.76 -25.13
C LEU A 53 -19.55 27.27 -24.65
N GLU A 54 -20.62 26.60 -25.07
CA GLU A 54 -21.98 26.92 -24.63
C GLU A 54 -22.36 26.06 -23.42
N ASP A 55 -23.13 26.65 -22.50
CA ASP A 55 -23.68 25.87 -21.38
C ASP A 55 -25.04 25.30 -21.81
N ILE A 56 -25.12 23.96 -21.82
CA ILE A 56 -26.38 23.25 -21.98
C ILE A 56 -27.00 23.17 -20.57
N ASP A 57 -28.07 24.00 -20.39
CA ASP A 57 -28.77 24.09 -19.13
C ASP A 57 -29.39 22.76 -18.72
N ALA A 58 -29.32 22.48 -17.42
CA ALA A 58 -30.01 21.36 -16.81
C ALA A 58 -31.47 21.78 -16.47
N ASP A 59 -32.42 20.89 -16.73
CA ASP A 59 -33.82 21.10 -16.34
C ASP A 59 -33.94 21.12 -14.81
N ARG A 60 -34.09 22.30 -14.26
CA ARG A 60 -34.04 22.59 -12.80
C ARG A 60 -35.16 21.92 -12.01
N GLU A 61 -36.25 21.53 -12.66
CA GLU A 61 -37.39 20.89 -11.98
C GLU A 61 -37.21 19.40 -11.76
N ARG A 62 -36.21 18.78 -12.40
CA ARG A 62 -35.91 17.36 -12.21
C ARG A 62 -35.45 17.07 -10.79
N PRO A 63 -36.02 16.05 -10.12
CA PRO A 63 -35.61 15.66 -8.76
C PRO A 63 -34.11 15.36 -8.63
N GLU A 64 -33.52 14.79 -9.68
CA GLU A 64 -32.09 14.44 -9.71
C GLU A 64 -31.20 15.70 -9.61
N ILE A 65 -31.56 16.80 -10.29
CA ILE A 65 -30.79 18.04 -10.25
C ILE A 65 -30.89 18.69 -8.87
N LYS A 66 -32.06 18.64 -8.23
CA LYS A 66 -32.25 19.14 -6.87
C LYS A 66 -31.39 18.35 -5.86
N MET A 67 -31.33 17.03 -5.99
CA MET A 67 -30.46 16.19 -5.15
C MET A 67 -28.97 16.48 -5.36
N ILE A 68 -28.53 16.66 -6.61
CA ILE A 68 -27.13 17.03 -6.91
C ILE A 68 -26.81 18.39 -6.28
N ALA A 69 -27.69 19.39 -6.41
CA ALA A 69 -27.49 20.71 -5.83
C ALA A 69 -27.36 20.67 -4.30
N GLU A 70 -28.20 19.90 -3.62
CA GLU A 70 -28.14 19.73 -2.17
C GLU A 70 -26.84 19.02 -1.74
N SER A 71 -26.47 17.95 -2.43
CA SER A 71 -25.22 17.23 -2.16
C SER A 71 -23.99 18.11 -2.37
N LEU A 72 -23.97 18.92 -3.42
CA LEU A 72 -22.92 19.90 -3.66
C LEU A 72 -22.82 20.93 -2.52
N LYS A 73 -23.96 21.50 -2.08
CA LYS A 73 -24.03 22.46 -0.97
C LYS A 73 -23.51 21.83 0.34
N GLU A 74 -23.91 20.60 0.63
CA GLU A 74 -23.52 19.90 1.85
C GLU A 74 -22.01 19.63 1.89
N LYS A 75 -21.47 19.02 0.82
CA LYS A 75 -20.05 18.65 0.74
C LYS A 75 -19.14 19.89 0.66
N ALA A 76 -19.51 20.88 -0.12
CA ALA A 76 -18.79 22.16 -0.17
C ALA A 76 -18.75 22.84 1.20
N SER A 77 -19.89 22.86 1.91
CA SER A 77 -19.96 23.41 3.26
C SER A 77 -19.08 22.64 4.25
N ALA A 78 -18.97 21.31 4.12
CA ALA A 78 -18.11 20.48 4.96
C ALA A 78 -16.63 20.80 4.72
N ILE A 79 -16.21 20.92 3.47
CA ILE A 79 -14.83 21.25 3.08
C ILE A 79 -14.46 22.66 3.60
N ILE A 80 -15.32 23.65 3.35
CA ILE A 80 -15.10 25.04 3.79
C ILE A 80 -14.95 25.15 5.32
N ARG A 81 -15.75 24.40 6.10
CA ARG A 81 -15.66 24.39 7.56
C ARG A 81 -14.36 23.78 8.06
N SER A 82 -13.80 22.85 7.31
CA SER A 82 -12.56 22.16 7.65
C SER A 82 -11.31 22.89 7.15
N SER A 83 -11.47 23.89 6.27
CA SER A 83 -10.38 24.73 5.76
C SER A 83 -9.99 25.80 6.78
N SER A 84 -8.68 25.95 7.02
CA SER A 84 -8.13 27.03 7.85
C SER A 84 -8.03 28.38 7.14
N PHE A 85 -8.20 28.42 5.81
CA PHE A 85 -8.03 29.60 4.98
C PHE A 85 -9.37 30.23 4.53
N ALA A 86 -10.46 29.46 4.51
CA ALA A 86 -11.75 29.96 4.07
C ALA A 86 -12.53 30.63 5.22
N PRO A 87 -13.10 31.82 5.02
CA PRO A 87 -13.98 32.45 6.01
C PRO A 87 -15.18 31.53 6.30
N LYS A 88 -15.52 31.36 7.58
CA LYS A 88 -16.65 30.50 7.99
C LYS A 88 -17.99 30.95 7.39
N GLU A 89 -18.12 32.24 7.07
CA GLU A 89 -19.25 32.85 6.40
C GLU A 89 -19.46 32.32 4.98
N ALA A 90 -18.41 31.85 4.30
CA ALA A 90 -18.48 31.26 2.97
C ALA A 90 -19.38 30.01 2.93
N SER A 91 -19.42 29.23 4.01
CA SER A 91 -20.33 28.09 4.13
C SER A 91 -21.81 28.49 4.09
N ASN A 92 -22.15 29.64 4.65
CA ASN A 92 -23.52 30.16 4.61
C ASN A 92 -23.86 30.76 3.23
N ALA A 93 -22.87 31.37 2.57
CA ALA A 93 -23.04 31.88 1.20
C ALA A 93 -23.35 30.72 0.22
N VAL A 94 -22.63 29.59 0.29
CA VAL A 94 -22.91 28.41 -0.56
C VAL A 94 -24.35 27.91 -0.36
N LYS A 95 -24.84 27.87 0.86
CA LYS A 95 -26.20 27.40 1.15
C LYS A 95 -27.29 28.31 0.61
N ALA A 96 -27.02 29.62 0.53
CA ALA A 96 -27.97 30.63 0.07
C ALA A 96 -28.05 30.76 -1.46
N ILE A 97 -27.22 30.05 -2.22
CA ILE A 97 -27.23 30.09 -3.68
C ILE A 97 -28.36 29.20 -4.20
N ASP A 98 -29.33 29.80 -4.88
CA ASP A 98 -30.47 29.12 -5.51
C ASP A 98 -30.24 28.82 -7.01
N ASP A 99 -29.43 29.63 -7.67
CA ASP A 99 -29.09 29.38 -9.08
C ASP A 99 -28.09 28.22 -9.22
N PHE A 100 -28.53 27.17 -9.92
CA PHE A 100 -27.73 25.94 -10.06
C PHE A 100 -26.44 26.17 -10.86
N THR A 101 -26.49 26.99 -11.91
CA THR A 101 -25.31 27.32 -12.73
C THR A 101 -24.27 28.08 -11.90
N PHE A 102 -24.77 29.10 -11.19
CA PHE A 102 -23.92 29.88 -10.30
C PHE A 102 -23.34 29.01 -9.15
N LEU A 103 -24.15 28.13 -8.58
CA LEU A 103 -23.71 27.21 -7.53
C LEU A 103 -22.54 26.35 -7.98
N VAL A 104 -22.67 25.66 -9.13
CA VAL A 104 -21.62 24.79 -9.66
C VAL A 104 -20.33 25.57 -9.92
N ASN A 105 -20.41 26.71 -10.55
CA ASN A 105 -19.26 27.55 -10.88
C ASN A 105 -18.63 28.18 -9.63
N PHE A 106 -19.44 28.62 -8.67
CA PHE A 106 -18.96 29.18 -7.41
C PHE A 106 -18.20 28.14 -6.58
N ILE A 107 -18.75 26.93 -6.42
CA ILE A 107 -18.08 25.84 -5.70
C ILE A 107 -16.77 25.46 -6.39
N ALA A 108 -16.78 25.26 -7.72
CA ALA A 108 -15.60 24.91 -8.48
C ALA A 108 -14.48 25.96 -8.35
N THR A 109 -14.81 27.23 -8.21
CA THR A 109 -13.86 28.32 -8.04
C THR A 109 -13.31 28.39 -6.60
N THR A 110 -14.21 28.26 -5.61
CA THR A 110 -13.92 28.56 -4.19
C THR A 110 -13.18 27.42 -3.48
N ILE A 111 -13.46 26.16 -3.84
CA ILE A 111 -12.87 25.02 -3.14
C ILE A 111 -11.46 24.75 -3.65
N GLU A 112 -10.52 24.65 -2.74
CA GLU A 112 -9.18 24.15 -3.02
C GLU A 112 -9.20 22.63 -3.17
N VAL A 113 -8.52 22.14 -4.21
CA VAL A 113 -8.33 20.70 -4.49
C VAL A 113 -6.84 20.43 -4.59
N GLU A 114 -6.40 19.27 -4.14
CA GLU A 114 -4.98 18.88 -4.22
C GLU A 114 -4.50 18.80 -5.67
N ASN A 115 -5.31 18.25 -6.56
CA ASN A 115 -4.98 18.17 -7.97
C ASN A 115 -5.68 19.28 -8.76
N PHE A 116 -4.95 20.31 -9.12
CA PHE A 116 -5.47 21.44 -9.90
C PHE A 116 -6.04 21.03 -11.27
N PHE A 117 -5.53 19.95 -11.86
CA PHE A 117 -6.02 19.44 -13.15
C PHE A 117 -7.50 19.03 -13.08
N ASP A 118 -8.00 18.57 -11.93
CA ASP A 118 -9.41 18.21 -11.76
C ASP A 118 -10.33 19.43 -11.93
N LYS A 119 -9.89 20.62 -11.52
CA LYS A 119 -10.63 21.88 -11.76
C LYS A 119 -10.61 22.27 -13.24
N VAL A 120 -9.48 22.14 -13.91
CA VAL A 120 -9.35 22.47 -15.33
C VAL A 120 -10.19 21.52 -16.17
N ASP A 121 -10.24 20.25 -15.80
CA ASP A 121 -11.04 19.23 -16.50
C ASP A 121 -12.56 19.55 -16.45
N LEU A 122 -13.04 20.22 -15.41
CA LEU A 122 -14.44 20.66 -15.34
C LEU A 122 -14.81 21.65 -16.44
N LEU A 123 -13.86 22.44 -16.96
CA LEU A 123 -14.14 23.48 -17.96
C LEU A 123 -14.57 22.91 -19.32
N LYS A 124 -14.19 21.68 -19.66
CA LYS A 124 -14.49 21.05 -20.96
C LYS A 124 -15.95 20.62 -21.12
N TYR A 125 -16.69 20.38 -20.02
CA TYR A 125 -18.04 19.85 -20.09
C TYR A 125 -19.07 20.94 -20.39
N GLU A 126 -19.75 20.84 -21.53
CA GLU A 126 -20.84 21.78 -21.93
C GLU A 126 -22.12 21.52 -21.13
N SER A 127 -22.45 20.24 -20.88
CA SER A 127 -23.60 19.88 -20.05
C SER A 127 -23.37 20.24 -18.57
N LEU A 128 -24.21 21.14 -18.05
CA LEU A 128 -24.16 21.58 -16.66
C LEU A 128 -24.39 20.41 -15.68
N GLN A 129 -25.25 19.46 -16.03
CA GLN A 129 -25.49 18.26 -15.21
C GLN A 129 -24.25 17.38 -15.10
N VAL A 130 -23.56 17.12 -16.23
CA VAL A 130 -22.32 16.32 -16.24
C VAL A 130 -21.23 17.02 -15.44
N ARG A 131 -21.08 18.33 -15.60
CA ARG A 131 -20.11 19.15 -14.85
C ARG A 131 -20.38 19.10 -13.34
N ALA A 132 -21.65 19.22 -12.94
CA ALA A 132 -22.05 19.12 -11.54
C ALA A 132 -21.77 17.75 -10.94
N MET A 133 -22.01 16.65 -11.67
CA MET A 133 -21.68 15.30 -11.22
C MET A 133 -20.17 15.10 -11.10
N LYS A 134 -19.38 15.60 -12.04
CA LYS A 134 -17.91 15.54 -11.95
C LYS A 134 -17.38 16.35 -10.77
N LEU A 135 -17.92 17.55 -10.56
CA LEU A 135 -17.60 18.35 -9.39
C LEU A 135 -17.94 17.61 -8.09
N LEU A 136 -19.10 16.95 -8.05
CA LEU A 136 -19.50 16.16 -6.87
C LEU A 136 -18.48 15.05 -6.56
N ASN A 137 -17.98 14.34 -7.56
CA ASN A 137 -16.95 13.33 -7.38
C ASN A 137 -15.64 13.93 -6.84
N VAL A 138 -15.23 15.11 -7.35
CA VAL A 138 -14.06 15.82 -6.83
C VAL A 138 -14.24 16.18 -5.36
N LEU A 139 -15.43 16.66 -4.98
CA LEU A 139 -15.75 16.99 -3.59
C LEU A 139 -15.78 15.75 -2.69
N ASP A 140 -16.26 14.60 -3.19
CA ASP A 140 -16.25 13.34 -2.45
C ASP A 140 -14.83 12.93 -2.08
N THR A 141 -13.93 12.93 -3.05
CA THR A 141 -12.51 12.64 -2.83
C THR A 141 -11.90 13.59 -1.79
N GLN A 142 -12.21 14.89 -1.88
CA GLN A 142 -11.68 15.87 -0.91
C GLN A 142 -12.26 15.68 0.50
N VAL A 143 -13.52 15.32 0.64
CA VAL A 143 -14.13 15.01 1.96
C VAL A 143 -13.49 13.77 2.58
N GLU A 144 -13.21 12.74 1.80
CA GLU A 144 -12.52 11.53 2.27
C GLU A 144 -11.09 11.85 2.72
N LEU A 145 -10.34 12.61 1.94
CA LEU A 145 -8.99 13.05 2.30
C LEU A 145 -8.99 13.88 3.60
N LEU A 146 -9.95 14.79 3.76
CA LEU A 146 -10.11 15.58 4.98
C LEU A 146 -10.43 14.71 6.20
N LYS A 147 -11.25 13.68 6.06
CA LYS A 147 -11.54 12.71 7.14
C LYS A 147 -10.27 11.96 7.56
N ILE A 148 -9.53 11.45 6.59
CA ILE A 148 -8.25 10.76 6.85
C ILE A 148 -7.26 11.70 7.54
N LYS A 149 -7.15 12.95 7.07
CA LYS A 149 -6.27 13.97 7.68
C LYS A 149 -6.71 14.33 9.10
N GLN A 150 -8.00 14.40 9.38
CA GLN A 150 -8.54 14.61 10.72
C GLN A 150 -8.28 13.41 11.65
N GLU A 151 -8.43 12.18 11.15
CA GLU A 151 -8.10 10.96 11.91
C GLU A 151 -6.61 10.89 12.26
N ILE A 152 -5.74 11.21 11.31
CA ILE A 152 -4.30 11.29 11.54
C ILE A 152 -3.98 12.38 12.56
N ASN A 153 -4.52 13.59 12.36
CA ASN A 153 -4.29 14.71 13.29
C ASN A 153 -4.86 14.44 14.69
N SER A 154 -6.00 13.73 14.81
CA SER A 154 -6.55 13.37 16.11
C SER A 154 -5.68 12.33 16.82
N LYS A 155 -5.11 11.36 16.10
CA LYS A 155 -4.14 10.39 16.65
C LYS A 155 -2.86 11.09 17.11
N VAL A 156 -2.29 11.93 16.25
CA VAL A 156 -1.10 12.73 16.58
C VAL A 156 -1.38 13.67 17.76
N LYS A 157 -2.54 14.31 17.79
CA LYS A 157 -2.93 15.18 18.90
C LYS A 157 -3.12 14.39 20.19
N THR A 158 -3.70 13.19 20.13
CA THR A 158 -3.86 12.32 21.31
C THR A 158 -2.50 11.87 21.84
N GLU A 159 -1.55 11.55 20.96
CA GLU A 159 -0.18 11.21 21.35
C GLU A 159 0.57 12.42 21.93
N ILE A 160 0.41 13.61 21.32
CA ILE A 160 0.99 14.85 21.83
C ILE A 160 0.34 15.26 23.15
N ASP A 161 -0.99 15.19 23.28
CA ASP A 161 -1.71 15.50 24.53
C ASP A 161 -1.33 14.51 25.64
N GLN A 162 -1.06 13.25 25.31
CA GLN A 162 -0.58 12.25 26.26
C GLN A 162 0.85 12.55 26.70
N GLN A 163 1.75 12.92 25.79
CA GLN A 163 3.10 13.38 26.11
C GLN A 163 3.11 14.71 26.88
N GLN A 164 2.26 15.68 26.50
CA GLN A 164 2.12 16.93 27.23
C GLN A 164 1.50 16.72 28.63
N ARG A 165 0.57 15.77 28.76
CA ARG A 165 -0.01 15.42 30.06
C ARG A 165 0.99 14.71 30.96
N GLU A 166 1.82 13.82 30.43
CA GLU A 166 2.94 13.23 31.15
C GLU A 166 3.98 14.28 31.54
N TYR A 167 4.29 15.20 30.63
CA TYR A 167 5.17 16.33 30.90
C TYR A 167 4.58 17.26 32.00
N TYR A 168 3.28 17.57 31.91
CA TYR A 168 2.60 18.41 32.91
C TYR A 168 2.50 17.73 34.27
N LEU A 169 2.20 16.45 34.32
CA LEU A 169 2.18 15.63 35.53
C LEU A 169 3.58 15.49 36.13
N ASN A 170 4.61 15.31 35.32
CA ASN A 170 5.99 15.30 35.76
C ASN A 170 6.43 16.66 36.32
N ASN A 171 6.02 17.78 35.72
CA ASN A 171 6.26 19.11 36.27
C ASN A 171 5.50 19.34 37.57
N GLN A 172 4.24 18.93 37.70
CA GLN A 172 3.51 19.01 38.95
C GLN A 172 4.14 18.14 40.05
N LEU A 173 4.56 16.93 39.73
CA LEU A 173 5.32 16.04 40.63
C LEU A 173 6.60 16.72 41.10
N ARG A 174 7.29 17.39 40.19
CA ARG A 174 8.52 18.14 40.50
C ARG A 174 8.26 19.33 41.38
N THR A 175 7.23 20.16 41.12
CA THR A 175 6.86 21.28 42.00
C THR A 175 6.47 20.79 43.37
N ILE A 176 5.77 19.65 43.47
CA ILE A 176 5.43 19.02 44.75
C ILE A 176 6.70 18.47 45.45
N GLN A 177 7.65 17.93 44.72
CA GLN A 177 8.93 17.48 45.26
C GLN A 177 9.79 18.64 45.77
N GLU A 178 9.84 19.76 45.03
CA GLU A 178 10.50 21.01 45.43
C GLU A 178 9.84 21.59 46.72
N GLU A 179 8.50 21.59 46.83
CA GLU A 179 7.79 22.02 48.04
C GLU A 179 7.96 21.07 49.25
N LEU A 180 8.22 19.78 48.96
CA LEU A 180 8.48 18.76 49.98
C LEU A 180 9.94 18.71 50.44
N GLY A 181 10.85 19.53 49.87
CA GLY A 181 12.25 19.63 50.26
C GLY A 181 13.04 18.36 49.90
N MET A 182 12.67 17.66 48.83
CA MET A 182 13.46 16.55 48.29
C MET A 182 14.69 17.12 47.59
N ASP A 183 15.87 16.82 48.13
CA ASP A 183 17.17 17.35 47.68
C ASP A 183 17.45 17.10 46.21
N GLU A 184 17.72 18.16 45.44
CA GLU A 184 18.20 18.11 44.06
C GLU A 184 19.52 17.31 43.92
N ASP A 185 20.34 17.32 44.97
CA ASP A 185 21.58 16.52 45.07
C ASP A 185 21.30 15.00 44.99
N GLU A 186 20.12 14.55 45.47
CA GLU A 186 19.75 13.13 45.41
C GLU A 186 19.46 12.65 43.99
N ASP A 187 18.94 13.50 43.11
CA ASP A 187 18.68 13.13 41.70
C ASP A 187 19.98 13.08 40.86
N PHE A 188 20.90 14.00 41.10
CA PHE A 188 22.22 13.95 40.46
C PHE A 188 23.04 12.76 40.98
N GLU A 189 22.98 12.43 42.25
CA GLU A 189 23.64 11.23 42.80
C GLU A 189 23.05 9.96 42.21
N LYS A 190 21.73 9.88 42.01
CA LYS A 190 21.06 8.75 41.32
C LYS A 190 21.57 8.59 39.88
N LEU A 191 21.59 9.66 39.11
CA LEU A 191 22.09 9.62 37.72
C LEU A 191 23.56 9.18 37.67
N ARG A 192 24.42 9.65 38.58
CA ARG A 192 25.82 9.23 38.69
C ARG A 192 25.97 7.78 39.16
N ALA A 193 25.12 7.33 40.07
CA ALA A 193 25.12 5.95 40.54
C ALA A 193 24.63 4.98 39.47
N GLU A 194 23.68 5.39 38.62
CA GLU A 194 23.26 4.63 37.44
C GLU A 194 24.36 4.57 36.37
N ALA A 195 25.04 5.70 36.11
CA ALA A 195 26.16 5.79 35.21
C ALA A 195 27.33 4.89 35.60
N ALA A 196 27.64 4.81 36.89
CA ALA A 196 28.70 3.96 37.43
C ALA A 196 28.43 2.46 37.24
N LYS A 197 27.17 2.06 37.05
CA LYS A 197 26.77 0.67 36.77
C LYS A 197 26.78 0.33 35.28
N LYS A 198 26.89 1.33 34.40
CA LYS A 198 26.87 1.12 32.97
C LYS A 198 28.25 0.71 32.45
N ASP A 199 28.22 -0.32 31.60
CA ASP A 199 29.37 -0.74 30.81
C ASP A 199 29.30 -0.04 29.44
N TRP A 200 29.89 1.14 29.34
CA TRP A 200 29.92 1.94 28.12
C TRP A 200 31.35 2.25 27.67
N PRO A 201 31.56 2.61 26.38
CA PRO A 201 32.85 3.03 25.85
C PRO A 201 33.41 4.23 26.63
N GLU A 202 34.71 4.28 26.84
CA GLU A 202 35.39 5.33 27.62
C GLU A 202 35.03 6.74 27.10
N ALA A 203 35.00 6.94 25.79
CA ALA A 203 34.62 8.19 25.16
C ALA A 203 33.18 8.63 25.51
N VAL A 204 32.26 7.70 25.63
CA VAL A 204 30.86 7.98 26.03
C VAL A 204 30.79 8.41 27.49
N GLY A 205 31.55 7.76 28.36
CA GLY A 205 31.68 8.11 29.77
C GLY A 205 32.24 9.53 29.99
N GLU A 206 33.23 9.92 29.20
CA GLU A 206 33.77 11.29 29.21
C GLU A 206 32.74 12.32 28.79
N ILE A 207 31.99 12.05 27.70
CA ILE A 207 30.91 12.93 27.24
C ILE A 207 29.80 13.01 28.30
N PHE A 208 29.40 11.89 28.91
CA PHE A 208 28.41 11.87 29.97
C PHE A 208 28.83 12.79 31.13
N ASN A 209 30.07 12.67 31.63
CA ASN A 209 30.57 13.50 32.72
C ASN A 209 30.56 15.00 32.37
N LYS A 210 30.91 15.32 31.10
CA LYS A 210 30.86 16.71 30.60
C LYS A 210 29.43 17.24 30.55
N GLU A 211 28.50 16.45 30.08
CA GLU A 211 27.08 16.86 29.98
C GLU A 211 26.41 16.91 31.37
N MET A 212 26.78 16.05 32.29
CA MET A 212 26.39 16.15 33.71
C MET A 212 26.86 17.45 34.37
N SER A 213 28.15 17.82 34.12
CA SER A 213 28.69 19.09 34.65
C SER A 213 28.01 20.33 34.05
N LYS A 214 27.36 20.20 32.88
CA LYS A 214 26.52 21.27 32.31
C LYS A 214 25.15 21.31 33.03
N LEU A 215 24.54 20.13 33.24
CA LEU A 215 23.23 20.02 33.91
C LEU A 215 23.26 20.66 35.30
N GLU A 216 24.32 20.39 36.06
CA GLU A 216 24.53 20.95 37.42
C GLU A 216 24.63 22.48 37.43
N LYS A 217 24.96 23.11 36.30
CA LYS A 217 25.07 24.58 36.17
C LYS A 217 23.77 25.23 35.69
N TYR A 218 22.84 24.47 35.14
CA TYR A 218 21.58 25.01 34.67
C TYR A 218 20.60 25.24 35.83
N ASN A 219 19.82 26.31 35.71
CA ASN A 219 18.71 26.53 36.65
C ASN A 219 17.62 25.48 36.37
N PRO A 220 17.19 24.71 37.39
CA PRO A 220 16.15 23.68 37.23
C PRO A 220 14.83 24.17 36.62
N SER A 221 14.49 25.43 36.82
CA SER A 221 13.29 26.05 36.22
C SER A 221 13.47 26.45 34.74
N SER A 222 14.66 26.30 34.19
CA SER A 222 14.92 26.66 32.79
C SER A 222 14.50 25.55 31.82
N PRO A 223 14.00 25.89 30.62
CA PRO A 223 13.74 24.88 29.56
C PRO A 223 14.99 24.06 29.19
N ASP A 224 16.17 24.70 29.25
CA ASP A 224 17.45 24.06 28.94
C ASP A 224 17.80 22.92 29.91
N TYR A 225 17.40 23.06 31.19
CA TYR A 225 17.59 21.99 32.16
C TYR A 225 16.80 20.73 31.76
N SER A 226 15.52 20.87 31.41
CA SER A 226 14.69 19.74 30.98
C SER A 226 15.22 19.06 29.74
N ILE A 227 15.71 19.83 28.79
CA ILE A 227 16.33 19.28 27.54
C ILE A 227 17.60 18.49 27.90
N GLN A 228 18.45 19.06 28.73
CA GLN A 228 19.71 18.46 29.13
C GLN A 228 19.49 17.20 30.02
N TYR A 229 18.53 17.26 30.95
CA TYR A 229 18.14 16.12 31.77
C TYR A 229 17.64 14.95 30.95
N ASN A 230 16.73 15.19 29.98
CA ASN A 230 16.22 14.17 29.09
C ASN A 230 17.32 13.57 28.19
N TYR A 231 18.27 14.39 27.74
CA TYR A 231 19.43 13.92 26.99
C TYR A 231 20.31 12.96 27.80
N ILE A 232 20.64 13.33 29.01
CA ILE A 232 21.45 12.50 29.94
C ILE A 232 20.71 11.21 30.27
N LYS A 233 19.41 11.31 30.56
CA LYS A 233 18.56 10.15 30.81
C LYS A 233 18.53 9.19 29.62
N PHE A 234 18.41 9.70 28.40
CA PHE A 234 18.45 8.89 27.18
C PHE A 234 19.82 8.20 27.01
N MET A 235 20.94 8.89 27.28
CA MET A 235 22.27 8.25 27.30
C MET A 235 22.35 7.08 28.28
N LEU A 236 21.73 7.21 29.45
CA LEU A 236 21.67 6.15 30.46
C LEU A 236 20.71 5.01 30.07
N GLU A 237 19.64 5.30 29.37
CA GLU A 237 18.69 4.28 28.89
C GLU A 237 19.29 3.38 27.79
N LEU A 238 20.25 3.88 27.02
CA LEU A 238 20.88 3.10 25.97
C LEU A 238 21.71 1.94 26.54
N PRO A 239 21.59 0.74 25.97
CA PRO A 239 22.28 -0.46 26.46
C PRO A 239 23.68 -0.64 25.85
N TRP A 240 24.50 0.35 25.81
CA TRP A 240 25.81 0.45 25.12
C TRP A 240 26.48 -0.91 24.78
N ASN A 241 27.17 -1.54 25.76
CA ASN A 241 27.86 -2.83 25.60
C ASN A 241 27.01 -4.03 26.07
N SER A 242 25.74 -3.82 26.38
CA SER A 242 24.85 -4.87 26.89
C SER A 242 24.36 -5.79 25.77
N ILE A 243 25.03 -6.89 25.56
CA ILE A 243 24.76 -7.87 24.51
C ILE A 243 24.08 -9.10 25.11
N SER A 244 22.92 -9.51 24.59
CA SER A 244 22.27 -10.76 24.94
C SER A 244 23.00 -11.95 24.30
N LYS A 245 23.06 -13.08 25.00
CA LYS A 245 23.69 -14.29 24.47
C LYS A 245 22.81 -14.95 23.42
N ASP A 246 23.36 -15.17 22.23
CA ASP A 246 22.66 -15.81 21.13
C ASP A 246 22.50 -17.32 21.29
N ASN A 247 21.32 -17.82 20.97
CA ASN A 247 21.05 -19.22 20.80
C ASN A 247 21.07 -19.59 19.30
N LEU A 248 22.22 -20.00 18.79
CA LEU A 248 22.35 -20.40 17.38
C LEU A 248 22.21 -21.94 17.22
N ASP A 249 21.30 -22.57 17.98
CA ASP A 249 20.89 -23.96 17.73
C ASP A 249 19.86 -23.98 16.56
N LEU A 250 20.33 -24.41 15.39
CA LEU A 250 19.52 -24.48 14.17
C LEU A 250 18.32 -25.44 14.29
N LYS A 251 18.46 -26.52 15.10
CA LYS A 251 17.35 -27.43 15.35
C LYS A 251 16.28 -26.79 16.22
N HIS A 252 16.68 -26.00 17.21
CA HIS A 252 15.75 -25.21 18.00
C HIS A 252 15.10 -24.16 17.16
N ALA A 253 15.84 -23.40 16.33
CA ALA A 253 15.32 -22.40 15.42
C ALA A 253 14.27 -22.98 14.47
N ARG A 254 14.54 -24.16 13.87
CA ARG A 254 13.55 -24.83 13.02
C ARG A 254 12.27 -25.16 13.77
N LYS A 255 12.37 -25.70 14.99
CA LYS A 255 11.20 -26.00 15.82
C LYS A 255 10.36 -24.78 16.15
N VAL A 256 10.98 -23.65 16.46
CA VAL A 256 10.28 -22.39 16.73
C VAL A 256 9.54 -21.90 15.48
N LEU A 257 10.21 -21.90 14.32
CA LEU A 257 9.60 -21.51 13.05
C LEU A 257 8.42 -22.42 12.66
N ASP A 258 8.54 -23.74 12.89
CA ASP A 258 7.47 -24.71 12.62
C ASP A 258 6.28 -24.58 13.60
N ALA A 259 6.55 -24.20 14.84
CA ALA A 259 5.51 -23.95 15.83
C ALA A 259 4.73 -22.66 15.57
N ASP A 260 5.41 -21.62 15.09
CA ASP A 260 4.79 -20.29 14.91
C ASP A 260 4.21 -20.09 13.48
N HIS A 261 4.68 -20.86 12.47
CA HIS A 261 4.26 -20.70 11.06
C HIS A 261 3.94 -22.05 10.41
N TYR A 262 2.78 -22.11 9.76
CA TYR A 262 2.39 -23.27 8.95
C TYR A 262 2.94 -23.14 7.52
N GLY A 263 3.43 -24.24 6.95
CA GLY A 263 4.02 -24.26 5.61
C GLY A 263 5.29 -23.40 5.50
N LEU A 264 5.44 -22.69 4.39
CA LEU A 264 6.59 -21.80 4.09
C LEU A 264 7.95 -22.51 4.15
N GLU A 265 8.02 -23.79 3.73
CA GLU A 265 9.22 -24.63 3.91
C GLU A 265 10.48 -23.99 3.31
N LYS A 266 10.41 -23.49 2.04
CA LYS A 266 11.54 -22.82 1.38
C LYS A 266 11.99 -21.56 2.13
N VAL A 267 11.05 -20.78 2.67
CA VAL A 267 11.34 -19.56 3.45
C VAL A 267 12.06 -19.93 4.74
N LYS A 268 11.55 -20.93 5.46
CA LYS A 268 12.17 -21.44 6.70
C LYS A 268 13.57 -22.00 6.44
N GLU A 269 13.75 -22.71 5.34
CA GLU A 269 15.05 -23.27 4.94
C GLU A 269 16.06 -22.17 4.69
N ARG A 270 15.69 -21.13 3.93
CA ARG A 270 16.56 -19.96 3.70
C ARG A 270 16.90 -19.21 4.99
N ILE A 271 15.93 -19.07 5.91
CA ILE A 271 16.19 -18.48 7.23
C ILE A 271 17.20 -19.34 8.02
N ILE A 272 17.07 -20.67 7.99
CA ILE A 272 18.02 -21.58 8.68
C ILE A 272 19.40 -21.54 8.03
N GLU A 273 19.49 -21.46 6.70
CA GLU A 273 20.77 -21.28 5.98
C GLU A 273 21.45 -19.97 6.41
N TYR A 274 20.69 -18.88 6.46
CA TYR A 274 21.19 -17.58 6.93
C TYR A 274 21.71 -17.66 8.38
N LEU A 275 20.94 -18.25 9.28
CA LEU A 275 21.38 -18.44 10.69
C LEU A 275 22.58 -19.36 10.80
N ALA A 276 22.75 -20.34 9.88
CA ALA A 276 23.94 -21.19 9.82
C ALA A 276 25.20 -20.41 9.44
N VAL A 277 25.07 -19.49 8.47
CA VAL A 277 26.16 -18.60 8.08
C VAL A 277 26.58 -17.71 9.25
N LEU A 278 25.62 -17.09 9.94
CA LEU A 278 25.88 -16.28 11.14
C LEU A 278 26.61 -17.08 12.23
N LYS A 279 26.17 -18.32 12.44
CA LYS A 279 26.83 -19.24 13.41
C LYS A 279 28.26 -19.54 13.05
N LEU A 280 28.57 -19.76 11.77
CA LEU A 280 29.90 -20.12 11.30
C LEU A 280 30.86 -18.93 11.25
N ARG A 281 30.36 -17.75 10.86
CA ARG A 281 31.17 -16.54 10.78
C ARG A 281 31.46 -15.96 12.15
N GLY A 282 30.49 -16.01 13.06
CA GLY A 282 30.59 -15.40 14.39
C GLY A 282 30.47 -13.86 14.36
N ASP A 283 30.19 -13.27 13.21
CA ASP A 283 29.92 -11.83 13.02
C ASP A 283 28.57 -11.61 12.33
N MET A 284 28.04 -10.38 12.39
CA MET A 284 26.77 -9.99 11.76
C MET A 284 26.95 -9.32 10.38
N LYS A 285 28.15 -9.41 9.80
CA LYS A 285 28.45 -8.85 8.46
C LYS A 285 27.89 -9.69 7.32
N SER A 286 26.63 -10.04 7.42
CA SER A 286 25.88 -10.76 6.37
C SER A 286 24.89 -9.85 5.69
N PRO A 287 24.50 -10.11 4.43
CA PRO A 287 23.43 -9.38 3.77
C PRO A 287 22.17 -9.34 4.64
N ILE A 288 21.41 -8.27 4.55
CA ILE A 288 20.20 -8.05 5.34
C ILE A 288 19.09 -8.90 4.76
N LEU A 289 18.35 -9.62 5.60
CA LEU A 289 17.20 -10.38 5.14
C LEU A 289 16.05 -9.44 4.76
N CYS A 290 15.59 -9.53 3.50
CA CYS A 290 14.39 -8.86 3.04
C CYS A 290 13.29 -9.88 2.74
N LEU A 291 12.26 -9.90 3.58
CA LEU A 291 11.08 -10.73 3.39
C LEU A 291 10.07 -9.97 2.52
N TYR A 292 9.90 -10.39 1.27
CA TYR A 292 8.97 -9.70 0.37
C TYR A 292 7.85 -10.62 -0.14
N GLY A 293 6.72 -10.02 -0.50
CA GLY A 293 5.56 -10.75 -1.02
C GLY A 293 4.23 -10.10 -0.63
N PRO A 294 3.08 -10.70 -0.96
CA PRO A 294 1.79 -10.10 -0.75
C PRO A 294 1.50 -9.78 0.73
N PRO A 295 0.58 -8.84 1.01
CA PRO A 295 0.21 -8.50 2.37
C PRO A 295 -0.46 -9.68 3.09
N GLY A 296 -0.25 -9.78 4.41
CA GLY A 296 -0.92 -10.78 5.26
C GLY A 296 -0.36 -12.19 5.19
N VAL A 297 0.82 -12.42 4.59
CA VAL A 297 1.48 -13.74 4.54
C VAL A 297 2.39 -14.03 5.74
N GLY A 298 2.48 -13.10 6.71
CA GLY A 298 3.23 -13.33 7.94
C GLY A 298 4.68 -12.84 7.93
N LYS A 299 5.08 -11.94 7.01
CA LYS A 299 6.44 -11.40 6.93
C LYS A 299 6.96 -10.84 8.26
N THR A 300 6.19 -9.93 8.86
CA THR A 300 6.55 -9.30 10.14
C THR A 300 6.58 -10.31 11.31
N SER A 301 5.68 -11.30 11.30
CA SER A 301 5.68 -12.36 12.33
C SER A 301 6.87 -13.33 12.19
N LEU A 302 7.36 -13.57 10.96
CA LEU A 302 8.59 -14.34 10.73
C LEU A 302 9.79 -13.66 11.42
N GLY A 303 9.92 -12.33 11.30
CA GLY A 303 10.96 -11.58 12.01
C GLY A 303 10.87 -11.73 13.53
N LYS A 304 9.66 -11.74 14.10
CA LYS A 304 9.45 -11.99 15.52
C LYS A 304 9.85 -13.43 15.92
N SER A 305 9.54 -14.41 15.07
CA SER A 305 9.91 -15.81 15.32
C SER A 305 11.40 -16.05 15.20
N ILE A 306 12.10 -15.35 14.30
CA ILE A 306 13.57 -15.36 14.23
C ILE A 306 14.15 -14.83 15.54
N ALA A 307 13.68 -13.68 16.03
CA ALA A 307 14.14 -13.13 17.30
C ALA A 307 13.96 -14.13 18.47
N LYS A 308 12.78 -14.75 18.55
CA LYS A 308 12.47 -15.79 19.55
C LYS A 308 13.39 -17.00 19.41
N ALA A 309 13.68 -17.44 18.19
CA ALA A 309 14.52 -18.61 17.91
C ALA A 309 15.96 -18.42 18.37
N ILE A 310 16.52 -17.22 18.17
CA ILE A 310 17.91 -16.90 18.55
C ILE A 310 18.01 -16.31 19.97
N GLY A 311 16.88 -16.10 20.66
CA GLY A 311 16.86 -15.57 22.04
C GLY A 311 17.12 -14.09 22.17
N ARG A 312 16.99 -13.30 21.09
CA ARG A 312 17.16 -11.84 21.09
C ARG A 312 15.85 -11.10 21.34
N LYS A 313 15.96 -9.88 21.82
CA LYS A 313 14.82 -8.96 21.90
C LYS A 313 14.36 -8.56 20.50
N TYR A 314 13.06 -8.34 20.36
CA TYR A 314 12.42 -7.97 19.11
C TYR A 314 12.00 -6.51 19.11
N VAL A 315 12.36 -5.77 18.09
CA VAL A 315 11.94 -4.38 17.84
C VAL A 315 11.34 -4.29 16.45
N ARG A 316 10.22 -3.58 16.33
CA ARG A 316 9.60 -3.28 15.03
C ARG A 316 9.55 -1.78 14.82
N ILE A 317 10.02 -1.34 13.66
CA ILE A 317 9.93 0.04 13.19
C ILE A 317 9.14 0.03 11.88
N ALA A 318 7.98 0.69 11.86
CA ALA A 318 7.22 0.87 10.64
C ALA A 318 7.82 2.06 9.85
N LEU A 319 8.24 1.80 8.62
CA LEU A 319 8.82 2.79 7.72
C LEU A 319 7.77 3.44 6.81
N GLY A 320 6.60 2.81 6.66
CA GLY A 320 5.53 3.33 5.81
C GLY A 320 5.05 4.70 6.25
N GLY A 321 5.12 5.67 5.32
CA GLY A 321 4.73 7.05 5.58
C GLY A 321 5.81 7.92 6.22
N MET A 322 7.05 7.45 6.32
CA MET A 322 8.19 8.28 6.66
C MET A 322 8.63 9.13 5.46
N HIS A 323 8.86 10.41 5.70
CA HIS A 323 9.28 11.40 4.70
C HIS A 323 10.52 12.20 5.13
N ASP A 324 10.89 12.14 6.42
CA ASP A 324 11.99 12.92 7.01
C ASP A 324 13.09 11.97 7.49
N GLU A 325 14.33 12.22 7.07
CA GLU A 325 15.49 11.46 7.55
C GLU A 325 15.73 11.63 9.06
N ALA A 326 15.26 12.76 9.63
CA ALA A 326 15.35 13.01 11.06
C ALA A 326 14.57 11.98 11.91
N GLU A 327 13.56 11.31 11.33
CA GLU A 327 12.91 10.21 12.03
C GLU A 327 13.84 9.01 12.26
N ILE A 328 14.85 8.82 11.40
CA ILE A 328 15.84 7.73 11.51
C ILE A 328 17.03 8.17 12.33
N ARG A 329 17.59 9.36 11.99
CA ARG A 329 18.83 9.91 12.58
C ARG A 329 18.60 10.82 13.79
N GLY A 330 17.34 11.09 14.17
CA GLY A 330 17.04 12.04 15.25
C GLY A 330 17.13 13.51 14.83
N HIS A 331 16.54 14.36 15.62
CA HIS A 331 16.60 15.83 15.49
C HIS A 331 17.78 16.38 16.31
N ARG A 332 18.41 17.46 15.89
CA ARG A 332 19.44 18.11 16.70
C ARG A 332 18.86 18.53 18.04
N LYS A 333 19.52 18.18 19.15
CA LYS A 333 19.07 18.41 20.54
C LYS A 333 18.80 19.88 20.88
N THR A 334 19.29 20.82 20.07
CA THR A 334 19.08 22.26 20.28
C THR A 334 17.68 22.74 19.87
N TYR A 335 16.90 21.95 19.17
CA TYR A 335 15.54 22.31 18.80
C TYR A 335 14.54 21.95 19.90
N ILE A 336 13.59 22.84 20.16
CA ILE A 336 12.49 22.54 21.11
C ILE A 336 11.66 21.38 20.55
N GLY A 337 11.51 20.31 21.34
CA GLY A 337 10.80 19.11 20.90
C GLY A 337 11.65 18.11 20.12
N ALA A 338 13.00 18.28 20.10
CA ALA A 338 13.90 17.31 19.50
C ALA A 338 13.73 15.92 20.13
N LEU A 339 13.72 14.89 19.28
CA LEU A 339 13.60 13.49 19.67
C LEU A 339 14.76 12.69 19.07
N PRO A 340 15.24 11.64 19.75
CA PRO A 340 16.18 10.69 19.18
C PRO A 340 15.57 9.93 18.01
N GLY A 341 16.43 9.45 17.11
CA GLY A 341 16.01 8.63 15.97
C GLY A 341 15.30 7.35 16.38
N ARG A 342 14.42 6.85 15.55
CA ARG A 342 13.64 5.63 15.82
C ARG A 342 14.52 4.41 16.01
N ILE A 343 15.72 4.38 15.40
CA ILE A 343 16.69 3.29 15.54
C ILE A 343 17.17 3.22 17.00
N LEU A 344 17.76 4.30 17.51
CA LEU A 344 18.26 4.34 18.89
C LEU A 344 17.13 4.23 19.94
N ASN A 345 15.98 4.82 19.67
CA ASN A 345 14.80 4.66 20.50
C ASN A 345 14.35 3.19 20.58
N GLY A 346 14.42 2.47 19.44
CA GLY A 346 14.18 1.04 19.40
C GLY A 346 15.16 0.23 20.24
N ILE A 347 16.44 0.57 20.20
CA ILE A 347 17.50 -0.07 20.98
C ILE A 347 17.32 0.19 22.47
N SER A 348 17.02 1.44 22.87
CA SER A 348 16.72 1.80 24.25
C SER A 348 15.57 0.94 24.80
N ARG A 349 14.45 0.84 24.06
CA ARG A 349 13.31 -0.02 24.44
C ARG A 349 13.64 -1.50 24.51
N ALA A 350 14.54 -1.97 23.68
CA ALA A 350 15.00 -3.38 23.72
C ALA A 350 15.81 -3.70 24.98
N GLY A 351 16.55 -2.72 25.49
CA GLY A 351 17.45 -2.89 26.64
C GLY A 351 18.67 -3.76 26.35
N THR A 352 18.96 -4.04 25.07
CA THR A 352 20.15 -4.77 24.60
C THR A 352 20.66 -4.17 23.29
N SER A 353 21.99 -4.13 23.07
CA SER A 353 22.62 -3.60 21.86
C SER A 353 22.49 -4.51 20.63
N ASN A 354 22.05 -5.75 20.81
CA ASN A 354 21.93 -6.74 19.74
C ASN A 354 20.48 -7.25 19.51
N PRO A 355 19.47 -6.38 19.45
CA PRO A 355 18.12 -6.83 19.15
C PRO A 355 17.99 -7.34 17.70
N VAL A 356 16.90 -8.05 17.41
CA VAL A 356 16.40 -8.20 16.05
C VAL A 356 15.50 -7.02 15.77
N MET A 357 15.88 -6.21 14.80
CA MET A 357 15.13 -5.02 14.39
C MET A 357 14.47 -5.26 13.05
N VAL A 358 13.13 -5.28 13.04
CA VAL A 358 12.33 -5.42 11.82
C VAL A 358 11.93 -4.04 11.31
N LEU A 359 12.45 -3.69 10.15
CA LEU A 359 12.11 -2.49 9.40
C LEU A 359 10.97 -2.84 8.44
N ASP A 360 9.75 -2.50 8.85
CA ASP A 360 8.54 -2.96 8.18
C ASP A 360 8.08 -1.95 7.10
N GLU A 361 7.67 -2.47 5.94
CA GLU A 361 7.17 -1.68 4.80
C GLU A 361 8.23 -0.73 4.19
N ILE A 362 9.45 -1.22 3.94
CA ILE A 362 10.54 -0.44 3.33
C ILE A 362 10.21 0.02 1.91
N ASP A 363 9.31 -0.68 1.23
CA ASP A 363 8.78 -0.35 -0.10
C ASP A 363 7.89 0.91 -0.13
N LYS A 364 7.49 1.41 1.02
CA LYS A 364 6.63 2.59 1.16
C LYS A 364 7.39 3.85 1.61
N LEU A 365 8.70 3.81 1.57
CA LEU A 365 9.50 5.01 1.77
C LEU A 365 9.34 5.95 0.58
N SER A 366 9.14 7.22 0.86
CA SER A 366 9.09 8.26 -0.17
C SER A 366 10.09 9.35 0.17
N SER A 367 10.79 9.86 -0.86
CA SER A 367 11.64 11.03 -0.73
C SER A 367 10.82 12.27 -1.02
N ASP A 368 10.89 13.27 -0.12
CA ASP A 368 10.27 14.58 -0.26
C ASP A 368 11.32 15.68 -0.17
N PHE A 369 10.90 16.94 -0.38
CA PHE A 369 11.74 18.14 -0.19
C PHE A 369 12.37 18.27 1.21
N LYS A 370 11.93 17.47 2.19
CA LYS A 370 12.40 17.50 3.59
C LYS A 370 13.54 16.53 3.90
N GLY A 371 13.91 15.66 2.97
CA GLY A 371 14.99 14.70 3.16
C GLY A 371 14.78 13.38 2.42
N ASP A 372 15.78 12.52 2.47
CA ASP A 372 15.72 11.18 1.89
C ASP A 372 15.97 10.12 2.99
N PRO A 373 14.90 9.56 3.58
CA PRO A 373 15.02 8.49 4.56
C PRO A 373 15.78 7.27 4.05
N SER A 374 15.76 7.02 2.73
CA SER A 374 16.48 5.90 2.14
C SER A 374 17.99 6.05 2.27
N SER A 375 18.52 7.29 2.14
CA SER A 375 19.94 7.59 2.36
C SER A 375 20.35 7.34 3.82
N ALA A 376 19.52 7.72 4.79
CA ALA A 376 19.78 7.42 6.19
C ALA A 376 19.77 5.90 6.46
N LEU A 377 18.87 5.15 5.81
CA LEU A 377 18.83 3.69 5.93
C LEU A 377 20.04 3.00 5.28
N LEU A 378 20.64 3.58 4.23
CA LEU A 378 21.86 3.02 3.66
C LEU A 378 23.00 2.98 4.69
N GLU A 379 23.14 4.01 5.53
CA GLU A 379 24.12 4.02 6.61
C GLU A 379 23.80 2.99 7.71
N VAL A 380 22.51 2.90 8.11
CA VAL A 380 22.05 1.93 9.10
C VAL A 380 22.28 0.49 8.65
N LEU A 381 22.05 0.23 7.37
CA LEU A 381 22.03 -1.11 6.80
C LEU A 381 23.36 -1.55 6.18
N ASP A 382 24.33 -0.65 6.06
CA ASP A 382 25.65 -0.95 5.55
C ASP A 382 26.57 -1.46 6.69
N PRO A 383 27.03 -2.72 6.69
CA PRO A 383 27.88 -3.25 7.74
C PRO A 383 29.25 -2.55 7.88
N GLU A 384 29.68 -1.76 6.87
CA GLU A 384 30.90 -0.98 6.93
C GLU A 384 30.69 0.38 7.59
N GLN A 385 29.47 0.93 7.54
CA GLN A 385 29.13 2.26 8.05
C GLN A 385 28.40 2.20 9.39
N ASN A 386 27.61 1.16 9.65
CA ASN A 386 26.74 1.06 10.82
C ASN A 386 27.48 0.93 12.17
N VAL A 387 28.78 0.66 12.15
CA VAL A 387 29.65 0.67 13.35
C VAL A 387 29.76 2.06 13.96
N THR A 388 29.63 3.11 13.14
CA THR A 388 29.70 4.53 13.52
C THR A 388 28.43 5.26 13.15
N PHE A 389 27.27 4.65 13.44
CA PHE A 389 26.00 5.29 13.16
C PHE A 389 25.81 6.55 14.00
N HIS A 390 25.65 7.70 13.34
CA HIS A 390 25.49 8.99 13.98
C HIS A 390 24.03 9.40 14.13
N ASP A 391 23.57 9.54 15.39
CA ASP A 391 22.26 10.11 15.69
C ASP A 391 22.41 11.58 16.08
N ASN A 392 21.67 12.46 15.40
CA ASN A 392 21.78 13.91 15.59
C ASN A 392 21.31 14.39 16.99
N TYR A 393 20.43 13.62 17.66
CA TYR A 393 19.98 13.94 19.03
C TYR A 393 21.05 13.57 20.04
N LEU A 394 21.58 12.34 19.88
CA LEU A 394 22.62 11.85 20.78
C LEU A 394 23.95 12.57 20.55
N ASP A 395 24.26 12.97 19.31
CA ASP A 395 25.51 13.63 18.87
C ASP A 395 26.76 12.79 19.25
N ILE A 396 26.60 11.49 19.25
CA ILE A 396 27.61 10.46 19.56
C ILE A 396 27.36 9.29 18.63
N ASP A 397 28.43 8.66 18.12
CA ASP A 397 28.33 7.48 17.30
C ASP A 397 27.91 6.27 18.13
N TYR A 398 27.01 5.46 17.59
CA TYR A 398 26.53 4.23 18.21
C TYR A 398 26.79 3.03 17.29
N ASP A 399 27.37 1.96 17.85
CA ASP A 399 27.67 0.75 17.10
C ASP A 399 26.40 -0.11 16.90
N LEU A 400 25.91 -0.13 15.66
CA LEU A 400 24.79 -0.97 15.24
C LEU A 400 25.21 -2.33 14.65
N SER A 401 26.50 -2.65 14.59
CA SER A 401 27.01 -3.85 13.93
C SER A 401 26.52 -5.17 14.57
N HIS A 402 26.07 -5.11 15.82
CA HIS A 402 25.51 -6.25 16.53
C HIS A 402 24.00 -6.43 16.34
N VAL A 403 23.32 -5.45 15.74
CA VAL A 403 21.88 -5.50 15.47
C VAL A 403 21.61 -6.40 14.27
N LEU A 404 20.65 -7.32 14.41
CA LEU A 404 20.18 -8.10 13.28
C LEU A 404 19.01 -7.38 12.61
N PHE A 405 19.28 -6.75 11.46
CA PHE A 405 18.25 -6.07 10.67
C PHE A 405 17.51 -7.06 9.78
N ILE A 406 16.19 -6.97 9.77
CA ILE A 406 15.30 -7.68 8.85
C ILE A 406 14.38 -6.64 8.24
N THR A 407 14.27 -6.62 6.93
CA THR A 407 13.34 -5.72 6.23
C THR A 407 12.12 -6.49 5.72
N THR A 408 10.99 -5.81 5.58
CA THR A 408 9.80 -6.37 4.92
C THR A 408 9.34 -5.44 3.81
N ALA A 409 8.89 -6.03 2.70
CA ALA A 409 8.32 -5.29 1.57
C ALA A 409 7.12 -6.03 0.98
N ASN A 410 6.20 -5.31 0.36
CA ASN A 410 5.16 -5.93 -0.46
C ASN A 410 5.61 -5.97 -1.92
N ASP A 411 6.30 -4.93 -2.38
CA ASP A 411 6.80 -4.79 -3.74
C ASP A 411 8.26 -4.33 -3.74
N ILE A 412 9.15 -5.13 -4.34
CA ILE A 412 10.58 -4.79 -4.43
C ILE A 412 10.89 -3.75 -5.50
N SER A 413 9.98 -3.54 -6.46
CA SER A 413 10.21 -2.61 -7.58
C SER A 413 10.26 -1.14 -7.15
N THR A 414 9.71 -0.81 -5.99
CA THR A 414 9.68 0.55 -5.43
C THR A 414 10.85 0.85 -4.50
N ILE A 415 11.65 -0.19 -4.15
CA ILE A 415 12.81 -0.02 -3.29
C ILE A 415 13.98 0.52 -4.11
N GLN A 416 14.74 1.47 -3.56
CA GLN A 416 15.93 1.99 -4.21
C GLN A 416 16.94 0.88 -4.52
N PRO A 417 17.53 0.83 -5.72
CA PRO A 417 18.50 -0.22 -6.11
C PRO A 417 19.67 -0.36 -5.14
N ALA A 418 20.18 0.75 -4.62
CA ALA A 418 21.29 0.76 -3.67
C ALA A 418 20.98 0.04 -2.34
N LEU A 419 19.70 0.04 -1.91
CA LEU A 419 19.25 -0.73 -0.76
C LEU A 419 19.08 -2.21 -1.13
N LEU A 420 18.52 -2.51 -2.32
CA LEU A 420 18.32 -3.88 -2.79
C LEU A 420 19.64 -4.65 -2.91
N ASP A 421 20.71 -4.01 -3.36
CA ASP A 421 22.04 -4.63 -3.51
C ASP A 421 22.62 -5.13 -2.18
N ARG A 422 22.13 -4.61 -1.04
CA ARG A 422 22.55 -5.01 0.30
C ARG A 422 21.66 -6.07 0.94
N MET A 423 20.61 -6.47 0.24
CA MET A 423 19.56 -7.35 0.78
C MET A 423 19.60 -8.74 0.17
N GLU A 424 19.46 -9.75 1.01
CA GLU A 424 19.10 -11.10 0.58
C GLU A 424 17.58 -11.22 0.50
N LEU A 425 17.07 -11.36 -0.72
CA LEU A 425 15.65 -11.38 -0.99
C LEU A 425 15.05 -12.77 -0.75
N ILE A 426 14.07 -12.86 0.15
CA ILE A 426 13.31 -14.08 0.42
C ILE A 426 11.85 -13.84 0.06
N ASN A 427 11.38 -14.52 -0.98
CA ASN A 427 9.98 -14.43 -1.42
C ASN A 427 9.05 -15.23 -0.49
N VAL A 428 8.15 -14.53 0.18
CA VAL A 428 7.09 -15.11 1.02
C VAL A 428 5.79 -15.13 0.21
N THR A 429 5.51 -16.26 -0.39
CA THR A 429 4.35 -16.42 -1.29
C THR A 429 3.03 -16.52 -0.52
N GLY A 430 1.92 -16.33 -1.24
CA GLY A 430 0.56 -16.54 -0.71
C GLY A 430 0.27 -18.00 -0.32
N TYR A 431 -0.83 -18.18 0.38
CA TYR A 431 -1.30 -19.48 0.89
C TYR A 431 -2.40 -20.08 0.02
N LEU A 432 -2.42 -21.42 -0.08
CA LEU A 432 -3.55 -22.19 -0.58
C LEU A 432 -4.74 -22.13 0.38
N ALA A 433 -5.96 -22.45 -0.11
CA ALA A 433 -7.16 -22.56 0.72
C ALA A 433 -6.98 -23.58 1.85
N GLU A 434 -6.31 -24.71 1.56
CA GLU A 434 -5.99 -25.75 2.54
C GLU A 434 -5.02 -25.26 3.61
N GLU A 435 -4.00 -24.50 3.21
CA GLU A 435 -3.05 -23.89 4.14
C GLU A 435 -3.72 -22.83 5.01
N LYS A 436 -4.56 -21.97 4.42
CA LYS A 436 -5.36 -20.97 5.15
C LYS A 436 -6.26 -21.63 6.19
N MET A 437 -6.87 -22.77 5.84
CA MET A 437 -7.71 -23.53 6.76
C MET A 437 -6.91 -24.04 7.97
N GLU A 438 -5.71 -24.60 7.74
CA GLU A 438 -4.84 -25.05 8.83
C GLU A 438 -4.29 -23.88 9.66
N ILE A 439 -3.92 -22.77 9.03
CA ILE A 439 -3.52 -21.53 9.71
C ILE A 439 -4.66 -21.00 10.58
N ALA A 440 -5.86 -20.92 10.02
CA ALA A 440 -7.05 -20.49 10.76
C ALA A 440 -7.27 -21.35 12.00
N LYS A 441 -7.24 -22.66 11.84
CA LYS A 441 -7.49 -23.63 12.94
C LYS A 441 -6.42 -23.58 14.02
N LYS A 442 -5.13 -23.52 13.63
CA LYS A 442 -4.01 -23.63 14.56
C LYS A 442 -3.67 -22.32 15.24
N PHE A 443 -3.81 -21.19 14.53
CA PHE A 443 -3.31 -19.90 14.98
C PHE A 443 -4.41 -18.84 15.11
N LEU A 444 -5.21 -18.59 14.05
CA LEU A 444 -6.10 -17.42 14.05
C LEU A 444 -7.29 -17.60 15.00
N VAL A 445 -7.98 -18.73 14.95
CA VAL A 445 -9.15 -18.97 15.82
C VAL A 445 -8.76 -18.94 17.30
N PRO A 446 -7.71 -19.67 17.77
CA PRO A 446 -7.31 -19.61 19.17
C PRO A 446 -6.87 -18.21 19.62
N LYS A 447 -6.19 -17.45 18.75
CA LYS A 447 -5.76 -16.07 19.01
C LYS A 447 -6.96 -15.15 19.16
N GLU A 448 -7.87 -15.16 18.20
CA GLU A 448 -9.02 -14.27 18.20
C GLU A 448 -9.99 -14.55 19.36
N LEU A 449 -10.16 -15.82 19.75
CA LEU A 449 -10.94 -16.15 20.93
C LEU A 449 -10.32 -15.60 22.21
N GLU A 450 -9.01 -15.71 22.35
CA GLU A 450 -8.27 -15.19 23.52
C GLU A 450 -8.33 -13.66 23.58
N GLU A 451 -8.09 -12.97 22.46
CA GLU A 451 -8.16 -11.51 22.37
C GLU A 451 -9.57 -10.94 22.64
N HIS A 452 -10.61 -11.72 22.37
CA HIS A 452 -12.00 -11.34 22.65
C HIS A 452 -12.57 -11.91 23.97
N GLY A 453 -11.72 -12.52 24.81
CA GLY A 453 -12.11 -13.02 26.13
C GLY A 453 -13.05 -14.23 26.09
N ILE A 454 -13.04 -15.01 25.00
CA ILE A 454 -13.89 -16.20 24.82
C ILE A 454 -13.06 -17.45 25.14
N ASP A 455 -13.59 -18.34 25.99
CA ASP A 455 -12.94 -19.63 26.24
C ASP A 455 -12.82 -20.44 24.93
N LYS A 456 -11.62 -20.99 24.68
CA LYS A 456 -11.29 -21.77 23.48
C LYS A 456 -12.19 -23.01 23.28
N ARG A 457 -12.93 -23.43 24.34
CA ARG A 457 -13.90 -24.54 24.29
C ARG A 457 -15.30 -24.10 23.94
N SER A 458 -15.63 -22.82 24.14
CA SER A 458 -16.99 -22.28 24.00
C SER A 458 -17.41 -22.06 22.55
N LEU A 459 -16.44 -21.86 21.63
CA LEU A 459 -16.73 -21.61 20.23
C LEU A 459 -15.79 -22.40 19.32
N LYS A 460 -16.38 -23.04 18.31
CA LYS A 460 -15.65 -23.71 17.22
C LYS A 460 -16.21 -23.26 15.88
N ILE A 461 -15.39 -23.24 14.85
CA ILE A 461 -15.83 -23.01 13.48
C ILE A 461 -15.70 -24.34 12.73
N ASP A 462 -16.79 -24.81 12.15
CA ASP A 462 -16.82 -26.04 11.36
C ASP A 462 -15.94 -25.92 10.11
N LYS A 463 -15.36 -27.03 9.67
CA LYS A 463 -14.48 -27.09 8.50
C LYS A 463 -15.17 -26.55 7.24
N THR A 464 -16.44 -26.89 7.04
CA THR A 464 -17.22 -26.46 5.87
C THR A 464 -17.55 -24.96 5.94
N ALA A 465 -17.80 -24.42 7.14
CA ALA A 465 -17.99 -23.00 7.35
C ALA A 465 -16.67 -22.23 7.13
N MET A 466 -15.54 -22.75 7.60
CA MET A 466 -14.23 -22.15 7.37
C MET A 466 -13.87 -22.11 5.88
N SER A 467 -14.16 -23.18 5.12
CA SER A 467 -14.00 -23.17 3.67
C SER A 467 -14.83 -22.08 3.02
N ASP A 468 -16.12 -21.95 3.40
CA ASP A 468 -16.99 -20.91 2.87
C ASP A 468 -16.53 -19.49 3.25
N ILE A 469 -15.92 -19.30 4.44
CA ILE A 469 -15.32 -18.02 4.82
C ILE A 469 -14.14 -17.68 3.90
N ILE A 470 -13.25 -18.63 3.68
CA ILE A 470 -12.07 -18.46 2.81
C ILE A 470 -12.51 -18.16 1.37
N ASP A 471 -13.49 -18.90 0.85
CA ASP A 471 -13.88 -18.83 -0.57
C ASP A 471 -14.84 -17.68 -0.90
N LYS A 472 -15.72 -17.30 0.04
CA LYS A 472 -16.84 -16.38 -0.23
C LYS A 472 -16.77 -15.04 0.50
N TYR A 473 -15.97 -14.96 1.57
CA TYR A 473 -15.86 -13.75 2.41
C TYR A 473 -14.46 -13.14 2.42
N THR A 474 -13.47 -13.82 1.79
CA THR A 474 -12.11 -13.30 1.67
C THR A 474 -11.60 -13.42 0.24
N HIS A 475 -10.87 -12.37 -0.23
CA HIS A 475 -10.20 -12.37 -1.53
C HIS A 475 -8.80 -11.81 -1.34
N GLU A 476 -7.87 -12.69 -0.95
CA GLU A 476 -6.49 -12.30 -0.61
C GLU A 476 -5.52 -13.48 -0.76
N SER A 477 -4.26 -13.18 -0.98
CA SER A 477 -3.19 -14.19 -0.95
C SER A 477 -2.77 -14.59 0.45
N GLY A 478 -2.84 -13.68 1.41
CA GLY A 478 -2.54 -13.89 2.82
C GLY A 478 -3.72 -14.39 3.63
N VAL A 479 -3.70 -14.08 4.92
CA VAL A 479 -4.72 -14.47 5.90
C VAL A 479 -5.25 -13.30 6.74
N ARG A 480 -4.91 -12.04 6.38
CA ARG A 480 -5.32 -10.85 7.15
C ARG A 480 -6.83 -10.58 7.06
N GLY A 481 -7.43 -10.78 5.89
CA GLY A 481 -8.87 -10.71 5.69
C GLY A 481 -9.60 -11.83 6.42
N LEU A 482 -9.04 -13.05 6.36
CA LEU A 482 -9.55 -14.22 7.08
C LEU A 482 -9.54 -13.98 8.59
N GLU A 483 -8.46 -13.44 9.14
CA GLU A 483 -8.33 -13.03 10.54
C GLU A 483 -9.45 -12.05 10.92
N LYS A 484 -9.68 -11.00 10.09
CA LYS A 484 -10.76 -10.03 10.32
C LYS A 484 -12.15 -10.66 10.33
N GLN A 485 -12.41 -11.66 9.47
CA GLN A 485 -13.70 -12.37 9.49
C GLN A 485 -13.86 -13.23 10.74
N ILE A 486 -12.79 -13.92 11.16
CA ILE A 486 -12.80 -14.71 12.41
C ILE A 486 -12.99 -13.77 13.61
N ALA A 487 -12.28 -12.63 13.66
CA ALA A 487 -12.46 -11.60 14.68
C ALA A 487 -13.91 -11.07 14.73
N LYS A 488 -14.56 -10.91 13.56
CA LYS A 488 -15.97 -10.49 13.50
C LYS A 488 -16.89 -11.55 14.12
N ILE A 489 -16.65 -12.83 13.84
CA ILE A 489 -17.39 -13.93 14.47
C ILE A 489 -17.18 -13.91 15.99
N ALA A 490 -15.92 -13.77 16.44
CA ALA A 490 -15.60 -13.70 17.86
C ALA A 490 -16.31 -12.51 18.53
N ARG A 491 -16.28 -11.30 17.94
CA ARG A 491 -16.98 -10.13 18.47
C ARG A 491 -18.48 -10.29 18.60
N VAL A 492 -19.13 -10.86 17.56
CA VAL A 492 -20.59 -11.12 17.63
C VAL A 492 -20.89 -12.12 18.72
N THR A 493 -20.08 -13.18 18.86
CA THR A 493 -20.24 -14.19 19.93
C THR A 493 -20.01 -13.56 21.31
N ALA A 494 -18.95 -12.74 21.49
CA ALA A 494 -18.69 -12.05 22.75
C ALA A 494 -19.84 -11.14 23.16
N ARG A 495 -20.44 -10.41 22.20
CA ARG A 495 -21.65 -9.63 22.46
C ARG A 495 -22.80 -10.51 22.95
N LYS A 496 -23.08 -11.62 22.27
CA LYS A 496 -24.17 -12.55 22.67
C LYS A 496 -23.92 -13.11 24.07
N ILE A 497 -22.69 -13.49 24.40
CA ILE A 497 -22.32 -13.93 25.75
C ILE A 497 -22.55 -12.83 26.78
N ALA A 498 -22.12 -11.61 26.50
CA ALA A 498 -22.27 -10.48 27.42
C ALA A 498 -23.74 -10.04 27.63
N MET A 499 -24.60 -10.30 26.64
CA MET A 499 -26.04 -10.02 26.70
C MET A 499 -26.87 -11.23 27.17
N GLU A 500 -26.20 -12.32 27.54
CA GLU A 500 -26.85 -13.59 27.93
C GLU A 500 -27.78 -14.16 26.83
N GLU A 501 -27.48 -13.86 25.57
CA GLU A 501 -28.22 -14.38 24.40
C GLU A 501 -27.72 -15.79 24.03
N GLU A 502 -28.61 -16.59 23.44
CA GLU A 502 -28.23 -17.90 22.90
C GLU A 502 -27.29 -17.76 21.69
N TYR A 503 -26.24 -18.57 21.66
CA TYR A 503 -25.31 -18.66 20.53
C TYR A 503 -24.92 -20.12 20.22
N PRO A 504 -24.62 -20.44 18.95
CA PRO A 504 -24.16 -21.77 18.59
C PRO A 504 -22.73 -22.01 19.06
N SER A 505 -22.50 -23.10 19.81
CA SER A 505 -21.12 -23.52 20.19
C SER A 505 -20.27 -23.93 18.99
N VAL A 506 -20.89 -24.23 17.84
CA VAL A 506 -20.24 -24.55 16.57
C VAL A 506 -20.82 -23.68 15.46
N ILE A 507 -20.03 -22.81 14.89
CA ILE A 507 -20.41 -22.02 13.73
C ILE A 507 -20.40 -22.89 12.49
N ARG A 508 -21.58 -23.04 11.85
CA ARG A 508 -21.79 -23.76 10.59
C ARG A 508 -22.13 -22.79 9.47
N LYS A 509 -22.21 -23.28 8.22
CA LYS A 509 -22.54 -22.48 7.03
C LYS A 509 -23.81 -21.64 7.18
N GLU A 510 -24.85 -22.20 7.77
CA GLU A 510 -26.11 -21.51 7.99
C GLU A 510 -26.01 -20.28 8.89
N HIS A 511 -25.04 -20.26 9.80
CA HIS A 511 -24.82 -19.15 10.72
C HIS A 511 -24.02 -18.00 10.08
N LEU A 512 -23.25 -18.25 9.00
CA LEU A 512 -22.34 -17.27 8.42
C LEU A 512 -23.03 -15.98 7.99
N LYS A 513 -24.24 -16.09 7.43
CA LYS A 513 -25.02 -14.92 7.01
C LYS A 513 -25.39 -14.01 8.19
N GLU A 514 -25.71 -14.58 9.34
CA GLU A 514 -26.03 -13.83 10.56
C GLU A 514 -24.78 -13.12 11.12
N TYR A 515 -23.63 -13.81 11.14
CA TYR A 515 -22.39 -13.32 11.74
C TYR A 515 -21.60 -12.38 10.83
N LEU A 516 -21.54 -12.68 9.54
CA LEU A 516 -20.68 -11.99 8.57
C LEU A 516 -21.46 -11.10 7.60
N GLY A 517 -22.76 -11.33 7.45
CA GLY A 517 -23.58 -10.68 6.42
C GLY A 517 -23.65 -11.51 5.14
N LEU A 518 -24.09 -10.89 4.05
CA LEU A 518 -24.12 -11.54 2.74
C LEU A 518 -22.68 -11.80 2.28
N PRO A 519 -22.41 -12.96 1.66
CA PRO A 519 -21.11 -13.21 1.05
C PRO A 519 -20.85 -12.18 -0.01
N THR A 520 -19.63 -11.67 -0.06
CA THR A 520 -19.15 -10.87 -1.16
C THR A 520 -18.95 -11.86 -2.32
N SER A 521 -19.89 -11.85 -3.26
CA SER A 521 -19.84 -12.74 -4.41
C SER A 521 -18.66 -12.33 -5.31
N PHE A 522 -17.47 -12.82 -4.99
CA PHE A 522 -16.29 -12.62 -5.82
C PHE A 522 -16.18 -13.62 -6.97
N HIS A 523 -17.06 -14.62 -7.00
CA HIS A 523 -17.11 -15.65 -7.99
C HIS A 523 -18.55 -15.90 -8.42
N ASP A 524 -19.03 -15.10 -9.37
CA ASP A 524 -19.69 -15.80 -10.44
C ASP A 524 -18.62 -16.75 -10.98
N LYS A 525 -18.80 -18.04 -10.75
CA LYS A 525 -18.19 -19.08 -11.54
C LYS A 525 -18.75 -18.89 -12.95
N GLN A 526 -18.27 -17.87 -13.62
CA GLN A 526 -18.43 -17.80 -15.05
C GLN A 526 -17.74 -19.07 -15.52
N LYS A 527 -18.58 -20.01 -15.94
CA LYS A 527 -18.16 -21.23 -16.58
C LYS A 527 -17.29 -20.78 -17.74
N GLY A 528 -15.97 -20.83 -17.53
CA GLY A 528 -15.01 -20.12 -18.37
C GLY A 528 -15.11 -20.54 -19.83
N ASN A 529 -14.68 -19.69 -20.75
CA ASN A 529 -14.59 -19.91 -22.21
C ASN A 529 -15.88 -20.43 -22.89
N GLU A 530 -17.07 -20.26 -22.31
CA GLU A 530 -18.33 -20.80 -22.88
C GLU A 530 -18.84 -19.98 -24.09
N GLY A 531 -18.21 -18.84 -24.38
CA GLY A 531 -18.58 -17.95 -25.49
C GLY A 531 -17.52 -17.84 -26.58
N THR A 532 -17.98 -17.66 -27.81
CA THR A 532 -17.06 -17.26 -28.91
C THR A 532 -16.45 -15.91 -28.59
N GLY A 533 -15.12 -15.80 -28.71
CA GLY A 533 -14.39 -14.57 -28.37
C GLY A 533 -14.07 -14.39 -26.88
N VAL A 534 -14.42 -15.33 -26.00
CA VAL A 534 -14.13 -15.23 -24.56
C VAL A 534 -13.02 -16.19 -24.20
N VAL A 535 -11.95 -15.67 -23.58
CA VAL A 535 -10.77 -16.48 -23.19
C VAL A 535 -10.33 -16.09 -21.77
N THR A 536 -10.03 -17.11 -20.97
CA THR A 536 -9.53 -16.93 -19.60
C THR A 536 -8.03 -16.77 -19.60
N GLY A 537 -7.58 -15.64 -19.07
CA GLY A 537 -6.17 -15.36 -18.78
C GLY A 537 -5.86 -15.42 -17.29
N LEU A 538 -4.57 -15.40 -16.95
CA LEU A 538 -4.08 -15.36 -15.58
C LEU A 538 -3.29 -14.07 -15.35
N ALA A 539 -3.71 -13.30 -14.38
CA ALA A 539 -3.07 -12.07 -13.95
C ALA A 539 -2.42 -12.23 -12.56
N TRP A 540 -1.43 -11.41 -12.30
CA TRP A 540 -0.85 -11.22 -10.97
C TRP A 540 -1.17 -9.80 -10.49
N THR A 541 -1.59 -9.67 -9.25
CA THR A 541 -1.86 -8.41 -8.56
C THR A 541 -1.16 -8.40 -7.21
N GLN A 542 -1.05 -7.25 -6.57
CA GLN A 542 -0.53 -7.15 -5.20
C GLN A 542 -1.34 -7.97 -4.18
N SER A 543 -2.62 -8.23 -4.48
CA SER A 543 -3.48 -9.09 -3.65
C SER A 543 -3.29 -10.58 -3.93
N GLY A 544 -2.53 -10.94 -4.97
CA GLY A 544 -2.25 -12.30 -5.43
C GLY A 544 -2.61 -12.55 -6.88
N GLY A 545 -2.72 -13.82 -7.26
CA GLY A 545 -3.16 -14.17 -8.61
C GLY A 545 -4.67 -14.05 -8.78
N GLU A 546 -5.09 -13.65 -9.97
CA GLU A 546 -6.50 -13.53 -10.38
C GLU A 546 -6.70 -14.15 -11.77
N ILE A 547 -7.93 -14.59 -12.04
CA ILE A 547 -8.35 -14.91 -13.40
C ILE A 547 -8.81 -13.63 -14.09
N LEU A 548 -8.54 -13.56 -15.37
CA LEU A 548 -8.87 -12.42 -16.21
C LEU A 548 -9.65 -12.92 -17.42
N PHE A 549 -10.84 -12.38 -17.66
CA PHE A 549 -11.56 -12.66 -18.90
C PHE A 549 -11.18 -11.62 -19.95
N VAL A 550 -10.85 -12.11 -21.14
CA VAL A 550 -10.66 -11.27 -22.33
C VAL A 550 -11.76 -11.61 -23.30
N GLU A 551 -12.55 -10.62 -23.65
CA GLU A 551 -13.67 -10.73 -24.56
C GLU A 551 -13.36 -9.97 -25.85
N SER A 552 -13.50 -10.63 -26.98
CA SER A 552 -13.37 -10.00 -28.29
C SER A 552 -14.64 -10.12 -29.08
N SER A 553 -15.03 -9.05 -29.76
CA SER A 553 -16.13 -9.02 -30.68
C SER A 553 -15.66 -8.51 -32.03
N VAL A 554 -16.29 -9.00 -33.11
CA VAL A 554 -15.98 -8.64 -34.50
C VAL A 554 -17.22 -8.04 -35.13
N SER A 555 -17.07 -6.91 -35.77
CA SER A 555 -18.13 -6.21 -36.50
C SER A 555 -17.65 -5.83 -37.91
N ALA A 556 -18.56 -5.55 -38.81
CA ALA A 556 -18.22 -4.95 -40.09
C ALA A 556 -17.61 -3.55 -39.89
N GLY A 557 -16.49 -3.27 -40.57
CA GLY A 557 -15.77 -2.03 -40.33
C GLY A 557 -14.67 -1.75 -41.36
N LYS A 558 -13.59 -1.13 -40.91
CA LYS A 558 -12.46 -0.66 -41.71
C LYS A 558 -11.10 -1.18 -41.21
N GLY A 559 -11.09 -2.31 -40.52
CA GLY A 559 -9.86 -2.86 -39.94
C GLY A 559 -9.37 -2.06 -38.77
N GLN A 560 -10.24 -1.65 -37.85
CA GLN A 560 -9.85 -0.89 -36.64
C GLN A 560 -9.85 -1.80 -35.43
N LEU A 561 -8.88 -1.55 -34.52
CA LEU A 561 -8.82 -2.13 -33.20
C LEU A 561 -9.30 -1.11 -32.16
N SER A 562 -10.28 -1.50 -31.36
CA SER A 562 -10.74 -0.70 -30.22
C SER A 562 -10.65 -1.52 -28.93
N MET A 563 -10.39 -0.83 -27.81
CA MET A 563 -10.13 -1.48 -26.52
C MET A 563 -10.84 -0.76 -25.40
N THR A 564 -11.43 -1.54 -24.48
CA THR A 564 -12.07 -1.04 -23.25
C THR A 564 -11.72 -1.91 -22.06
N GLY A 565 -11.89 -1.41 -20.81
CA GLY A 565 -11.65 -2.17 -19.57
C GLY A 565 -10.56 -1.60 -18.68
N ASN A 566 -10.27 -0.28 -18.80
CA ASN A 566 -9.24 0.41 -17.99
C ASN A 566 -7.84 -0.22 -18.14
N LEU A 567 -7.41 -0.39 -19.39
CA LEU A 567 -6.14 -1.02 -19.74
C LEU A 567 -4.99 0.00 -19.66
N GLY A 568 -3.90 -0.38 -19.03
CA GLY A 568 -2.65 0.36 -19.04
C GLY A 568 -1.92 0.31 -20.39
N ASN A 569 -0.85 1.05 -20.51
CA ASN A 569 -0.14 1.22 -21.78
C ASN A 569 0.48 -0.09 -22.27
N VAL A 570 1.10 -0.88 -21.38
CA VAL A 570 1.75 -2.15 -21.74
C VAL A 570 0.73 -3.18 -22.24
N MET A 571 -0.45 -3.23 -21.63
CA MET A 571 -1.52 -4.13 -22.06
C MET A 571 -2.12 -3.70 -23.40
N LYS A 572 -2.22 -2.39 -23.69
CA LYS A 572 -2.62 -1.85 -24.99
C LYS A 572 -1.61 -2.19 -26.09
N GLU A 573 -0.32 -2.08 -25.79
CA GLU A 573 0.74 -2.53 -26.70
C GLU A 573 0.62 -4.03 -27.00
N SER A 574 0.42 -4.85 -25.97
CA SER A 574 0.24 -6.29 -26.13
C SER A 574 -0.96 -6.62 -27.03
N ALA A 575 -2.08 -5.92 -26.87
CA ALA A 575 -3.25 -6.06 -27.73
C ALA A 575 -2.97 -5.59 -29.17
N THR A 576 -2.19 -4.53 -29.34
CA THR A 576 -1.77 -4.04 -30.66
C THR A 576 -0.86 -5.04 -31.34
N ILE A 577 0.09 -5.65 -30.63
CA ILE A 577 0.96 -6.71 -31.13
C ILE A 577 0.12 -7.92 -31.59
N ALA A 578 -0.84 -8.36 -30.77
CA ALA A 578 -1.75 -9.45 -31.10
C ALA A 578 -2.55 -9.17 -32.38
N TYR A 579 -3.10 -7.97 -32.50
CA TYR A 579 -3.84 -7.53 -33.68
C TYR A 579 -2.96 -7.51 -34.95
N GLN A 580 -1.77 -6.92 -34.87
CA GLN A 580 -0.84 -6.85 -36.01
C GLN A 580 -0.35 -8.22 -36.43
N TYR A 581 -0.17 -9.14 -35.48
CA TYR A 581 0.20 -10.52 -35.80
C TYR A 581 -0.91 -11.24 -36.57
N ILE A 582 -2.16 -11.13 -36.13
CA ILE A 582 -3.30 -11.74 -36.88
C ILE A 582 -3.46 -11.10 -38.25
N LYS A 583 -3.27 -9.77 -38.35
CA LYS A 583 -3.33 -9.07 -39.66
C LYS A 583 -2.25 -9.54 -40.61
N ALA A 584 -1.07 -9.89 -40.13
CA ALA A 584 0.02 -10.47 -40.94
C ALA A 584 -0.21 -11.96 -41.28
N HIS A 585 -1.03 -12.66 -40.49
CA HIS A 585 -1.33 -14.10 -40.64
C HIS A 585 -2.85 -14.37 -40.65
N PRO A 586 -3.63 -13.80 -41.61
CA PRO A 586 -5.09 -13.90 -41.62
C PRO A 586 -5.58 -15.33 -41.81
N GLU A 587 -4.78 -16.20 -42.43
CA GLU A 587 -5.02 -17.63 -42.54
C GLU A 587 -5.25 -18.32 -41.19
N MET A 588 -4.63 -17.86 -40.13
CA MET A 588 -4.88 -18.38 -38.77
C MET A 588 -6.33 -18.13 -38.33
N ALA A 589 -6.94 -17.06 -38.76
CA ALA A 589 -8.35 -16.78 -38.53
C ALA A 589 -9.29 -17.45 -39.52
N GLY A 590 -8.75 -18.12 -40.56
CA GLY A 590 -9.53 -18.74 -41.65
C GLY A 590 -10.18 -17.71 -42.58
N ILE A 591 -9.60 -16.52 -42.72
CA ILE A 591 -10.10 -15.42 -43.55
C ILE A 591 -8.98 -14.89 -44.47
N THR A 592 -9.35 -14.12 -45.49
CA THR A 592 -8.39 -13.42 -46.35
C THR A 592 -7.97 -12.06 -45.75
N SER A 593 -6.85 -11.50 -46.24
CA SER A 593 -6.42 -10.15 -45.81
C SER A 593 -7.48 -9.08 -46.14
N GLU A 594 -8.16 -9.22 -47.30
CA GLU A 594 -9.24 -8.30 -47.69
C GLU A 594 -10.45 -8.39 -46.76
N ASP A 595 -10.79 -9.59 -46.26
CA ASP A 595 -11.87 -9.79 -45.32
C ASP A 595 -11.52 -9.29 -43.94
N PHE A 596 -10.25 -9.40 -43.56
CA PHE A 596 -9.75 -8.83 -42.30
C PHE A 596 -9.88 -7.31 -42.29
N ASP A 597 -9.50 -6.63 -43.38
CA ASP A 597 -9.57 -5.16 -43.47
C ASP A 597 -11.02 -4.61 -43.50
N LYS A 598 -12.02 -5.48 -43.69
CA LYS A 598 -13.46 -5.12 -43.57
C LYS A 598 -14.07 -5.40 -42.22
N LYS A 599 -13.28 -5.79 -41.23
CA LYS A 599 -13.73 -6.17 -39.91
C LYS A 599 -13.06 -5.30 -38.82
N ASP A 600 -13.85 -4.65 -37.97
CA ASP A 600 -13.35 -4.02 -36.79
C ASP A 600 -13.36 -5.02 -35.63
N ILE A 601 -12.32 -4.99 -34.83
CA ILE A 601 -12.18 -5.85 -33.64
C ILE A 601 -12.26 -4.96 -32.38
N HIS A 602 -13.15 -5.34 -31.46
CA HIS A 602 -13.22 -4.73 -30.16
C HIS A 602 -12.80 -5.73 -29.08
N VAL A 603 -11.82 -5.33 -28.26
CA VAL A 603 -11.35 -6.11 -27.11
C VAL A 603 -11.82 -5.45 -25.83
N HIS A 604 -12.51 -6.21 -25.01
CA HIS A 604 -12.97 -5.78 -23.70
C HIS A 604 -12.39 -6.66 -22.60
N VAL A 605 -11.93 -6.02 -21.53
CA VAL A 605 -11.54 -6.75 -20.32
C VAL A 605 -12.45 -6.27 -19.19
N PRO A 606 -13.38 -7.11 -18.73
CA PRO A 606 -14.36 -6.77 -17.68
C PRO A 606 -13.73 -6.22 -16.41
N GLU A 607 -14.55 -5.65 -15.50
CA GLU A 607 -14.13 -5.01 -14.25
C GLU A 607 -13.31 -3.72 -14.46
N GLY A 608 -13.84 -2.80 -15.24
CA GLY A 608 -13.19 -1.51 -15.57
C GLY A 608 -12.87 -0.60 -14.38
N ALA A 609 -13.35 -0.90 -13.17
CA ALA A 609 -13.00 -0.18 -11.96
C ALA A 609 -11.54 -0.47 -11.49
N VAL A 610 -10.97 -1.62 -11.88
CA VAL A 610 -9.62 -2.03 -11.52
C VAL A 610 -8.68 -1.79 -12.71
N PRO A 611 -7.62 -0.97 -12.56
CA PRO A 611 -6.61 -0.81 -13.60
C PRO A 611 -5.91 -2.15 -13.89
N LYS A 612 -5.73 -2.47 -15.17
CA LYS A 612 -5.06 -3.70 -15.62
C LYS A 612 -3.92 -3.34 -16.54
N ASP A 613 -2.71 -3.77 -16.20
CA ASP A 613 -1.53 -3.55 -17.04
C ASP A 613 -0.58 -4.76 -17.02
N GLY A 614 0.20 -4.90 -18.06
CA GLY A 614 1.21 -5.93 -18.19
C GLY A 614 1.17 -6.70 -19.50
N PRO A 615 2.32 -7.27 -19.92
CA PRO A 615 2.44 -7.97 -21.21
C PRO A 615 1.92 -9.41 -21.16
N SER A 616 1.66 -9.98 -19.98
CA SER A 616 1.39 -11.41 -19.77
C SER A 616 0.04 -11.91 -20.32
N ALA A 617 -0.82 -10.99 -20.78
CA ALA A 617 -2.09 -11.32 -21.41
C ALA A 617 -1.99 -11.51 -22.95
N GLY A 618 -0.82 -11.39 -23.56
CA GLY A 618 -0.63 -11.41 -25.00
C GLY A 618 -1.25 -12.63 -25.69
N ILE A 619 -0.92 -13.83 -25.20
CA ILE A 619 -1.49 -15.06 -25.76
C ILE A 619 -3.01 -15.18 -25.51
N THR A 620 -3.52 -14.62 -24.43
CA THR A 620 -4.96 -14.59 -24.12
C THR A 620 -5.70 -13.69 -25.09
N ILE A 621 -5.15 -12.52 -25.36
CA ILE A 621 -5.77 -11.51 -26.26
C ILE A 621 -5.80 -12.03 -27.70
N VAL A 622 -4.69 -12.58 -28.21
CA VAL A 622 -4.66 -13.14 -29.57
C VAL A 622 -5.63 -14.30 -29.70
N SER A 623 -5.72 -15.18 -28.70
CA SER A 623 -6.64 -16.31 -28.68
C SER A 623 -8.11 -15.87 -28.70
N SER A 624 -8.44 -14.80 -27.92
CA SER A 624 -9.77 -14.21 -27.90
C SER A 624 -10.15 -13.61 -29.26
N MET A 625 -9.25 -12.84 -29.87
CA MET A 625 -9.46 -12.30 -31.24
C MET A 625 -9.64 -13.40 -32.29
N LEU A 626 -8.81 -14.45 -32.25
CA LEU A 626 -8.93 -15.58 -33.18
C LEU A 626 -10.23 -16.36 -32.96
N SER A 627 -10.65 -16.56 -31.72
CA SER A 627 -11.94 -17.18 -31.40
C SER A 627 -13.10 -16.38 -31.99
N ALA A 628 -13.10 -15.06 -31.84
CA ALA A 628 -14.11 -14.17 -32.40
C ALA A 628 -14.11 -14.18 -33.93
N LEU A 629 -12.93 -14.13 -34.58
CA LEU A 629 -12.79 -14.15 -36.03
C LEU A 629 -13.21 -15.47 -36.64
N ARG A 630 -12.84 -16.60 -36.01
CA ARG A 630 -13.22 -17.98 -36.47
C ARG A 630 -14.68 -18.30 -36.17
N GLY A 631 -15.35 -17.56 -35.31
CA GLY A 631 -16.69 -17.90 -34.81
C GLY A 631 -16.74 -19.21 -34.03
N LYS A 632 -15.63 -19.61 -33.38
CA LYS A 632 -15.51 -20.85 -32.60
C LYS A 632 -15.07 -20.55 -31.17
N PRO A 633 -15.72 -21.13 -30.16
CA PRO A 633 -15.28 -20.98 -28.75
C PRO A 633 -13.93 -21.69 -28.56
N VAL A 634 -13.17 -21.20 -27.58
CA VAL A 634 -11.96 -21.86 -27.10
C VAL A 634 -12.35 -23.02 -26.18
N ARG A 635 -11.52 -24.04 -26.11
CA ARG A 635 -11.68 -25.21 -25.25
C ARG A 635 -12.00 -24.79 -23.80
N SER A 636 -13.02 -25.41 -23.21
CA SER A 636 -13.43 -25.10 -21.83
C SER A 636 -12.39 -25.57 -20.80
N GLY A 637 -12.34 -24.92 -19.63
CA GLY A 637 -11.46 -25.30 -18.53
C GLY A 637 -9.97 -24.95 -18.76
N VAL A 638 -9.68 -24.17 -19.81
CA VAL A 638 -8.33 -23.70 -20.16
C VAL A 638 -8.15 -22.26 -19.68
N ALA A 639 -7.04 -21.99 -19.04
CA ALA A 639 -6.53 -20.62 -18.83
C ALA A 639 -5.12 -20.49 -19.39
N MET A 640 -4.70 -19.27 -19.68
CA MET A 640 -3.39 -19.07 -20.29
C MET A 640 -2.70 -17.80 -19.78
N THR A 641 -1.37 -17.81 -19.85
CA THR A 641 -0.54 -16.65 -19.57
C THR A 641 0.75 -16.72 -20.35
N GLY A 642 1.13 -15.63 -21.00
CA GLY A 642 2.35 -15.54 -21.78
C GLY A 642 2.40 -14.20 -22.50
N GLU A 643 3.59 -13.65 -22.62
CA GLU A 643 3.86 -12.51 -23.48
C GLU A 643 4.07 -13.00 -24.91
N MET A 644 3.60 -12.25 -25.90
CA MET A 644 3.84 -12.58 -27.30
C MET A 644 4.66 -11.53 -28.02
N THR A 645 5.48 -11.98 -28.95
CA THR A 645 6.23 -11.09 -29.86
C THR A 645 5.52 -10.94 -31.19
N LEU A 646 5.90 -9.91 -31.98
CA LEU A 646 5.44 -9.72 -33.36
C LEU A 646 5.77 -10.90 -34.31
N ARG A 647 6.65 -11.81 -33.88
CA ARG A 647 7.01 -13.03 -34.65
C ARG A 647 6.28 -14.28 -34.16
N GLY A 648 5.29 -14.11 -33.28
CA GLY A 648 4.51 -15.21 -32.72
C GLY A 648 5.22 -16.07 -31.67
N ARG A 649 6.41 -15.68 -31.16
CA ARG A 649 7.03 -16.38 -30.04
C ARG A 649 6.29 -16.07 -28.74
N VAL A 650 6.20 -17.06 -27.85
CA VAL A 650 5.65 -16.93 -26.51
C VAL A 650 6.80 -16.83 -25.50
N LEU A 651 6.90 -15.67 -24.85
CA LEU A 651 7.92 -15.38 -23.87
C LEU A 651 7.46 -15.73 -22.44
N PRO A 652 8.43 -16.01 -21.53
CA PRO A 652 8.13 -16.32 -20.15
C PRO A 652 7.58 -15.09 -19.40
N VAL A 653 6.80 -15.36 -18.35
CA VAL A 653 6.15 -14.34 -17.54
C VAL A 653 6.38 -14.60 -16.06
N GLY A 654 6.29 -13.55 -15.22
CA GLY A 654 6.43 -13.66 -13.78
C GLY A 654 5.13 -14.00 -13.04
N GLY A 655 5.22 -14.19 -11.71
CA GLY A 655 4.08 -14.45 -10.84
C GLY A 655 3.42 -15.82 -11.06
N ILE A 656 4.20 -16.81 -11.48
CA ILE A 656 3.69 -18.12 -11.90
C ILE A 656 2.93 -18.83 -10.79
N LYS A 657 3.48 -18.84 -9.58
CA LYS A 657 2.84 -19.52 -8.43
C LYS A 657 1.48 -18.91 -8.11
N GLU A 658 1.40 -17.60 -8.04
CA GLU A 658 0.17 -16.87 -7.76
C GLU A 658 -0.89 -17.10 -8.86
N LYS A 659 -0.47 -17.11 -10.13
CA LYS A 659 -1.32 -17.41 -11.30
C LYS A 659 -1.87 -18.83 -11.25
N ILE A 660 -1.05 -19.82 -10.88
CA ILE A 660 -1.47 -21.21 -10.70
C ILE A 660 -2.48 -21.33 -9.57
N LEU A 661 -2.24 -20.65 -8.44
CA LEU A 661 -3.18 -20.63 -7.33
C LEU A 661 -4.54 -20.03 -7.72
N ALA A 662 -4.53 -18.97 -8.56
CA ALA A 662 -5.75 -18.38 -9.08
C ALA A 662 -6.50 -19.35 -10.01
N ALA A 663 -5.79 -19.98 -10.94
CA ALA A 663 -6.37 -20.98 -11.85
C ALA A 663 -7.01 -22.14 -11.07
N LYS A 664 -6.32 -22.66 -10.06
CA LYS A 664 -6.83 -23.75 -9.21
C LYS A 664 -8.10 -23.35 -8.44
N ARG A 665 -8.14 -22.13 -7.87
CA ARG A 665 -9.34 -21.59 -7.19
C ARG A 665 -10.51 -21.44 -8.16
N ALA A 666 -10.25 -21.03 -9.39
CA ALA A 666 -11.27 -20.87 -10.43
C ALA A 666 -11.76 -22.20 -11.01
N GLY A 667 -11.16 -23.33 -10.63
CA GLY A 667 -11.53 -24.64 -11.16
C GLY A 667 -11.02 -24.90 -12.58
N VAL A 668 -10.00 -24.17 -13.03
CA VAL A 668 -9.29 -24.41 -14.30
C VAL A 668 -8.56 -25.74 -14.20
N SER A 669 -8.61 -26.54 -15.28
CA SER A 669 -7.95 -27.85 -15.34
C SER A 669 -6.66 -27.83 -16.18
N VAL A 670 -6.55 -26.90 -17.13
CA VAL A 670 -5.42 -26.82 -18.06
C VAL A 670 -4.86 -25.40 -18.09
N ILE A 671 -3.55 -25.28 -17.98
CA ILE A 671 -2.84 -24.00 -18.07
C ILE A 671 -1.88 -24.01 -19.26
N ILE A 672 -2.07 -23.09 -20.20
CA ILE A 672 -1.14 -22.84 -21.30
C ILE A 672 -0.13 -21.79 -20.88
N ILE A 673 1.16 -22.11 -21.02
CA ILE A 673 2.26 -21.27 -20.54
C ILE A 673 3.50 -21.43 -21.42
N SER A 674 4.39 -20.43 -21.42
CA SER A 674 5.66 -20.52 -22.17
C SER A 674 6.50 -21.72 -21.72
N GLU A 675 7.12 -22.39 -22.70
CA GLU A 675 8.12 -23.47 -22.44
C GLU A 675 9.23 -23.00 -21.50
N GLU A 676 9.64 -21.75 -21.58
CA GLU A 676 10.70 -21.18 -20.74
C GLU A 676 10.30 -21.04 -19.25
N ASN A 677 8.99 -21.07 -18.94
CA ASN A 677 8.49 -21.12 -17.56
C ASN A 677 8.46 -22.55 -16.97
N ARG A 678 8.86 -23.59 -17.72
CA ARG A 678 8.91 -24.95 -17.20
C ARG A 678 9.70 -25.06 -15.90
N LYS A 679 10.85 -24.40 -15.84
CA LYS A 679 11.70 -24.33 -14.63
C LYS A 679 10.96 -23.76 -13.42
N ASP A 680 10.09 -22.76 -13.62
CA ASP A 680 9.32 -22.14 -12.54
C ASP A 680 8.25 -23.09 -12.00
N ILE A 681 7.66 -23.93 -12.90
CA ILE A 681 6.69 -24.96 -12.53
C ILE A 681 7.37 -26.11 -11.75
N GLU A 682 8.53 -26.58 -12.23
CA GLU A 682 9.29 -27.65 -11.58
C GLU A 682 9.77 -27.25 -10.16
N ASP A 683 9.96 -25.97 -9.92
CA ASP A 683 10.31 -25.43 -8.61
C ASP A 683 9.11 -25.31 -7.65
N ILE A 684 7.88 -25.49 -8.14
CA ILE A 684 6.65 -25.43 -7.32
C ILE A 684 6.38 -26.82 -6.71
N ASN A 685 6.06 -26.83 -5.41
CA ASN A 685 5.70 -28.07 -4.71
C ASN A 685 4.46 -28.73 -5.37
N GLU A 686 4.49 -30.05 -5.52
CA GLU A 686 3.42 -30.85 -6.16
C GLU A 686 2.01 -30.58 -5.60
N ILE A 687 1.90 -30.22 -4.31
CA ILE A 687 0.61 -29.91 -3.68
C ILE A 687 -0.12 -28.75 -4.40
N TYR A 688 0.64 -27.79 -4.93
CA TYR A 688 0.08 -26.62 -5.61
C TYR A 688 -0.37 -26.92 -7.04
N ILE A 689 0.34 -27.82 -7.74
CA ILE A 689 0.11 -28.16 -9.15
C ILE A 689 -0.79 -29.39 -9.34
N ARG A 690 -1.04 -30.14 -8.27
CA ARG A 690 -1.85 -31.35 -8.31
C ARG A 690 -3.26 -31.09 -8.87
N GLY A 691 -3.64 -31.82 -9.93
CA GLY A 691 -4.92 -31.70 -10.62
C GLY A 691 -4.95 -30.65 -11.72
N LEU A 692 -3.80 -30.07 -12.06
CA LEU A 692 -3.61 -29.17 -13.20
C LEU A 692 -2.74 -29.85 -14.26
N GLU A 693 -3.12 -29.65 -15.52
CA GLU A 693 -2.32 -30.03 -16.69
C GLU A 693 -1.64 -28.78 -17.24
N PHE A 694 -0.37 -28.88 -17.60
CA PHE A 694 0.41 -27.76 -18.15
C PHE A 694 0.76 -28.04 -19.60
N ILE A 695 0.33 -27.15 -20.48
CA ILE A 695 0.67 -27.16 -21.90
C ILE A 695 1.75 -26.10 -22.13
N TYR A 696 2.94 -26.58 -22.44
CA TYR A 696 4.08 -25.73 -22.72
C TYR A 696 4.15 -25.38 -24.19
N VAL A 697 4.18 -24.08 -24.49
CA VAL A 697 4.14 -23.55 -25.86
C VAL A 697 5.34 -22.67 -26.14
N ARG A 698 5.79 -22.64 -27.39
CA ARG A 698 6.88 -21.77 -27.88
C ARG A 698 6.37 -20.71 -28.82
N THR A 699 5.29 -21.01 -29.54
CA THR A 699 4.70 -20.14 -30.56
C THR A 699 3.20 -20.02 -30.39
N ILE A 700 2.61 -19.02 -31.03
CA ILE A 700 1.16 -18.86 -31.09
C ILE A 700 0.49 -20.03 -31.84
N ASP A 701 1.16 -20.63 -32.81
CA ASP A 701 0.65 -21.81 -33.52
C ASP A 701 0.40 -22.95 -32.54
N ASP A 702 1.34 -23.23 -31.63
CA ASP A 702 1.16 -24.26 -30.60
C ASP A 702 -0.08 -23.97 -29.73
N VAL A 703 -0.33 -22.69 -29.40
CA VAL A 703 -1.51 -22.28 -28.63
C VAL A 703 -2.78 -22.55 -29.42
N VAL A 704 -2.82 -22.11 -30.70
CA VAL A 704 -3.98 -22.20 -31.57
C VAL A 704 -4.34 -23.66 -31.86
N ASP A 705 -3.35 -24.51 -32.10
CA ASP A 705 -3.55 -25.94 -32.33
C ASP A 705 -4.19 -26.61 -31.11
N TYR A 706 -3.80 -26.24 -29.91
CA TYR A 706 -4.37 -26.82 -28.69
C TYR A 706 -5.78 -26.32 -28.40
N ILE A 707 -6.04 -25.00 -28.53
CA ILE A 707 -7.31 -24.41 -28.06
C ILE A 707 -8.48 -24.61 -29.02
N PHE A 708 -8.20 -24.93 -30.31
CA PHE A 708 -9.20 -25.19 -31.36
C PHE A 708 -9.22 -26.65 -31.84
N ALA A 709 -8.41 -27.53 -31.22
CA ALA A 709 -8.34 -28.95 -31.52
C ALA A 709 -9.66 -29.71 -31.29
#